data_1591955702e1b44975c2e14b9794d552
#
_entry.id   1591955702e1b44975c2e14b9794d552
#
_cell.length_a   1.000
_cell.length_b   1.000
_cell.length_c   1.000
_cell.angle_alpha   90.00
_cell.angle_beta   90.00
_cell.angle_gamma   90.00
#
_symmetry.space_group_name_H-M   'P 1'
#
loop_
_entity.id
_entity.type
_entity.pdbx_description
1 polymer ?
#
loop_
_entity_poly.entity_id
_entity_poly.type
_entity_poly.pdbx_seq_one_letter_code
_entity_poly.pdbx_strand_id
1 'polypeptide(L)'
;MKFSELPWFSPKVLQFSCEGTGGGWKSGELVQIFIDNDGYLIRQHDHVCWGKVLYENDETRLQVLRNQCIWRLLDVRSNTLLVQGMELRSMVDIERLHIVVDDSIIERLNEAGELFGVSREEVLRRLEEIFVGHDPSLGKQVGQLIVGCYDRDNDVSFEIFGSDWIGVVKHDNGIHKLTKIRRSRELNNPLSMLLGDVSFMDGTVASLLSYGSQNALLLEALSRSGSYLKLWKNYSELEWKYAFDRVAKVGSVRYKDAILNTEETWEWKLSVDDSELQVFRKRWKEMGLTENTLVDVSERKPDLSDKLYGDTSFRSPREELFRGKIRFSDSGLTLMPINDHTDATPPRMGYVFCSLAGDQTVQMRRWRALEAINRKERFPQLHYLLEGMPVPVVRQSKKECMSASVRECFSGVPNQAQRRALDVAINTPDIAIIVGPPGTGKTQVIAALQRRLTELNESSTLRHSILVSSYQHDAVDNALSRSNVLGLPPTRVGIRSSNDDGQVDSADMWREKKRTEVAARLEELRRENPLSSVVDELNLNIVKLKIGNGAFPERLRRQELVGKLLETLIEQGVRFSDTTIFEWDEYVSEQKEIEKRRLVDPATGLARFVRGIRTNPVSYSDDGVERILDLNRELERNFIRILDHERELLRRLAGGACPGRRDLEMLSAFRNTMLDRIVRVYSPSAIVLKADPKEISLLGKIESELYELLKRTDYGVLQALESFQLGLACSPQEANSTIRSYASIVGATCQQSAGKQMSALKAVSSMDHREDIEFDTVIIDEAARANPLDLLVPMSMARKRIILVGDHRQLP
;
A
#
# COMPACT_ATOMS: atom_id res chain seq x y z
N MET A 1 -28.56 32.68 17.49
CA MET A 1 -27.46 31.73 17.16
C MET A 1 -26.46 32.42 16.20
N LYS A 2 -25.16 32.23 16.39
CA LYS A 2 -24.10 32.69 15.46
C LYS A 2 -23.58 31.50 14.66
N PHE A 3 -23.73 31.51 13.35
CA PHE A 3 -23.32 30.40 12.49
C PHE A 3 -21.80 30.17 12.48
N SER A 4 -21.01 31.23 12.63
CA SER A 4 -19.55 31.14 12.66
C SER A 4 -19.00 30.38 13.88
N GLU A 5 -19.79 30.20 14.93
CA GLU A 5 -19.39 29.50 16.16
C GLU A 5 -19.84 28.01 16.15
N LEU A 6 -20.56 27.56 15.13
CA LEU A 6 -21.04 26.19 15.03
C LEU A 6 -19.87 25.18 14.89
N PRO A 7 -19.96 24.02 15.56
CA PRO A 7 -18.88 23.01 15.54
C PRO A 7 -18.81 22.18 14.25
N TRP A 8 -19.77 22.38 13.32
CA TRP A 8 -19.97 21.47 12.16
C TRP A 8 -19.29 21.91 10.87
N PHE A 9 -18.34 22.83 10.96
CA PHE A 9 -17.48 23.16 9.83
C PHE A 9 -16.54 21.99 9.52
N SER A 10 -16.37 21.71 8.22
CA SER A 10 -15.44 20.65 7.77
C SER A 10 -14.04 20.90 8.35
N PRO A 11 -13.32 19.86 8.83
CA PRO A 11 -11.94 20.01 9.29
C PRO A 11 -10.99 20.39 8.14
N LYS A 12 -11.42 20.20 6.88
CA LYS A 12 -10.63 20.56 5.71
C LYS A 12 -10.71 22.06 5.45
N VAL A 13 -9.54 22.69 5.37
CA VAL A 13 -9.35 24.12 5.10
C VAL A 13 -9.07 24.32 3.62
N LEU A 14 -9.85 25.17 2.97
CA LEU A 14 -9.60 25.63 1.61
C LEU A 14 -8.69 26.85 1.62
N GLN A 15 -7.76 26.91 0.67
CA GLN A 15 -6.77 27.97 0.56
C GLN A 15 -6.95 28.73 -0.76
N PHE A 16 -7.20 30.04 -0.64
CA PHE A 16 -7.30 30.93 -1.79
C PHE A 16 -6.09 31.85 -1.84
N SER A 17 -5.40 31.84 -2.97
CA SER A 17 -4.43 32.87 -3.29
C SER A 17 -5.16 34.10 -3.80
N CYS A 18 -5.04 35.23 -3.11
CA CYS A 18 -5.75 36.46 -3.40
C CYS A 18 -4.79 37.60 -3.74
N GLU A 19 -5.09 38.39 -4.76
CA GLU A 19 -4.34 39.60 -5.07
C GLU A 19 -4.91 40.76 -4.22
N GLY A 20 -4.07 41.35 -3.37
CA GLY A 20 -4.43 42.58 -2.65
C GLY A 20 -5.37 42.38 -1.47
N THR A 21 -5.08 41.47 -0.56
CA THR A 21 -5.78 41.39 0.73
C THR A 21 -5.42 42.60 1.60
N GLY A 22 -6.12 43.72 1.34
CA GLY A 22 -6.08 44.91 2.21
C GLY A 22 -6.53 44.56 3.64
N GLY A 23 -6.05 45.27 4.66
CA GLY A 23 -6.48 45.04 6.06
C GLY A 23 -7.99 45.26 6.24
N GLY A 24 -8.59 44.53 7.19
CA GLY A 24 -9.98 44.64 7.55
C GLY A 24 -10.78 43.34 7.59
N TRP A 25 -10.22 42.24 7.09
CA TRP A 25 -10.82 40.92 7.19
C TRP A 25 -10.84 40.42 8.64
N LYS A 26 -11.99 39.88 9.05
CA LYS A 26 -12.16 39.38 10.41
C LYS A 26 -12.18 37.86 10.45
N SER A 27 -11.14 37.27 10.99
CA SER A 27 -11.07 35.82 11.24
C SER A 27 -12.16 35.38 12.22
N GLY A 28 -12.73 34.22 11.99
CA GLY A 28 -13.82 33.66 12.77
C GLY A 28 -15.22 34.09 12.32
N GLU A 29 -15.37 35.02 11.39
CA GLU A 29 -16.66 35.44 10.84
C GLU A 29 -16.98 34.76 9.50
N LEU A 30 -18.24 34.82 9.04
CA LEU A 30 -18.66 34.24 7.77
C LEU A 30 -18.17 35.06 6.59
N VAL A 31 -17.96 34.34 5.47
CA VAL A 31 -17.63 34.91 4.16
C VAL A 31 -18.55 34.34 3.08
N GLN A 32 -18.82 35.11 2.06
CA GLN A 32 -19.52 34.67 0.85
C GLN A 32 -18.48 34.34 -0.22
N ILE A 33 -18.65 33.21 -0.92
CA ILE A 33 -17.81 32.84 -2.07
C ILE A 33 -18.69 32.72 -3.30
N PHE A 34 -18.43 33.56 -4.29
CA PHE A 34 -19.13 33.55 -5.58
C PHE A 34 -18.17 33.01 -6.63
N ILE A 35 -18.66 32.14 -7.49
CA ILE A 35 -17.89 31.53 -8.58
C ILE A 35 -18.17 32.34 -9.87
N ASP A 36 -17.11 32.78 -10.51
CA ASP A 36 -17.15 33.41 -11.81
C ASP A 36 -16.25 32.68 -12.81
N ASN A 37 -16.31 33.03 -14.10
CA ASN A 37 -15.56 32.35 -15.16
C ASN A 37 -14.04 32.39 -14.97
N ASP A 38 -13.51 33.42 -14.31
CA ASP A 38 -12.07 33.67 -14.13
C ASP A 38 -11.52 33.43 -12.71
N GLY A 39 -12.37 32.98 -11.78
CA GLY A 39 -11.94 32.71 -10.41
C GLY A 39 -13.06 32.82 -9.37
N TYR A 40 -12.68 33.10 -8.14
CA TYR A 40 -13.59 33.14 -6.99
C TYR A 40 -13.61 34.55 -6.40
N LEU A 41 -14.82 35.16 -6.33
CA LEU A 41 -15.02 36.42 -5.64
C LEU A 41 -15.37 36.11 -4.18
N ILE A 42 -14.51 36.51 -3.26
CA ILE A 42 -14.68 36.30 -1.82
C ILE A 42 -15.06 37.63 -1.17
N ARG A 43 -16.18 37.66 -0.45
CA ARG A 43 -16.72 38.86 0.19
C ARG A 43 -16.95 38.66 1.67
N GLN A 44 -16.53 39.65 2.46
CA GLN A 44 -16.86 39.74 3.89
C GLN A 44 -17.22 41.21 4.19
N HIS A 45 -18.47 41.49 4.51
CA HIS A 45 -18.99 42.87 4.66
C HIS A 45 -18.62 43.74 3.44
N ASP A 46 -17.86 44.81 3.64
CA ASP A 46 -17.40 45.71 2.58
C ASP A 46 -16.08 45.28 1.94
N HIS A 47 -15.45 44.22 2.45
CA HIS A 47 -14.21 43.72 1.87
C HIS A 47 -14.47 42.66 0.81
N VAL A 48 -13.82 42.82 -0.33
CA VAL A 48 -13.97 41.96 -1.50
C VAL A 48 -12.58 41.68 -2.06
N CYS A 49 -12.29 40.42 -2.40
CA CYS A 49 -11.09 40.07 -3.14
C CYS A 49 -11.38 38.97 -4.18
N TRP A 50 -10.56 38.99 -5.23
CA TRP A 50 -10.54 37.91 -6.19
C TRP A 50 -9.47 36.89 -5.77
N GLY A 51 -9.83 35.60 -5.75
CA GLY A 51 -8.94 34.52 -5.33
C GLY A 51 -8.93 33.37 -6.32
N LYS A 52 -7.80 32.68 -6.37
CA LYS A 52 -7.67 31.40 -7.06
C LYS A 52 -7.37 30.32 -6.03
N VAL A 53 -7.93 29.14 -6.23
CA VAL A 53 -7.67 28.00 -5.35
C VAL A 53 -6.26 27.49 -5.61
N LEU A 54 -5.54 27.15 -4.55
CA LEU A 54 -4.15 26.67 -4.64
C LEU A 54 -4.05 25.21 -5.09
N TYR A 55 -5.10 24.40 -4.92
CA TYR A 55 -5.10 22.97 -5.22
C TYR A 55 -6.29 22.59 -6.12
N GLU A 56 -6.04 21.85 -7.21
CA GLU A 56 -7.07 21.40 -8.18
C GLU A 56 -8.22 20.61 -7.53
N ASN A 57 -7.94 19.79 -6.52
CA ASN A 57 -8.96 19.03 -5.80
C ASN A 57 -9.94 19.95 -5.05
N ASP A 58 -9.48 21.10 -4.60
CA ASP A 58 -10.31 22.09 -3.90
C ASP A 58 -11.20 22.85 -4.87
N GLU A 59 -10.75 23.05 -6.11
CA GLU A 59 -11.54 23.67 -7.17
C GLU A 59 -12.76 22.82 -7.53
N THR A 60 -12.58 21.52 -7.74
CA THR A 60 -13.68 20.59 -7.99
C THR A 60 -14.69 20.59 -6.84
N ARG A 61 -14.20 20.60 -5.59
CA ARG A 61 -15.06 20.66 -4.40
C ARG A 61 -15.87 21.94 -4.32
N LEU A 62 -15.26 23.07 -4.60
CA LEU A 62 -15.96 24.37 -4.60
C LEU A 62 -17.06 24.43 -5.65
N GLN A 63 -16.81 23.91 -6.83
CA GLN A 63 -17.82 23.85 -7.89
C GLN A 63 -19.03 22.98 -7.49
N VAL A 64 -18.80 21.90 -6.74
CA VAL A 64 -19.87 21.06 -6.19
C VAL A 64 -20.64 21.77 -5.10
N LEU A 65 -19.99 22.56 -4.24
CA LEU A 65 -20.58 23.18 -3.05
C LEU A 65 -21.17 24.58 -3.32
N ARG A 66 -21.24 25.04 -4.57
CA ARG A 66 -21.49 26.39 -5.02
C ARG A 66 -22.59 27.16 -4.29
N ASN A 67 -23.74 26.54 -3.99
CA ASN A 67 -24.90 27.17 -3.40
C ASN A 67 -25.42 26.52 -2.12
N GLN A 68 -24.66 25.60 -1.54
CA GLN A 68 -25.11 24.77 -0.43
C GLN A 68 -24.06 24.69 0.67
N CYS A 69 -23.30 25.76 0.84
CA CYS A 69 -22.27 25.80 1.88
C CYS A 69 -22.22 27.16 2.56
N ILE A 70 -22.12 27.14 3.86
CA ILE A 70 -21.79 28.32 4.68
C ILE A 70 -20.28 28.33 4.88
N TRP A 71 -19.64 29.45 4.58
CA TRP A 71 -18.18 29.59 4.65
C TRP A 71 -17.77 30.46 5.84
N ARG A 72 -16.73 30.02 6.56
CA ARG A 72 -16.12 30.76 7.67
C ARG A 72 -14.66 31.04 7.35
N LEU A 73 -14.24 32.29 7.53
CA LEU A 73 -12.83 32.69 7.43
C LEU A 73 -12.07 32.25 8.69
N LEU A 74 -11.04 31.45 8.53
CA LEU A 74 -10.18 31.02 9.63
C LEU A 74 -9.05 31.99 9.88
N ASP A 75 -8.32 32.35 8.83
CA ASP A 75 -7.11 33.16 8.95
C ASP A 75 -6.82 33.90 7.62
N VAL A 76 -6.06 34.97 7.74
CA VAL A 76 -5.61 35.80 6.60
C VAL A 76 -4.10 35.92 6.67
N ARG A 77 -3.41 35.40 5.68
CA ARG A 77 -1.94 35.45 5.59
C ARG A 77 -1.55 36.19 4.32
N SER A 78 -0.81 37.27 4.43
CA SER A 78 -0.27 38.12 3.35
C SER A 78 -1.10 38.15 2.06
N ASN A 79 -1.14 37.07 1.29
CA ASN A 79 -1.87 36.88 0.03
C ASN A 79 -2.76 35.63 0.02
N THR A 80 -3.06 35.04 1.18
CA THR A 80 -3.83 33.80 1.26
C THR A 80 -4.96 33.92 2.26
N LEU A 81 -6.18 33.54 1.84
CA LEU A 81 -7.34 33.36 2.71
C LEU A 81 -7.53 31.87 3.01
N LEU A 82 -7.69 31.54 4.29
CA LEU A 82 -7.98 30.20 4.76
C LEU A 82 -9.44 30.14 5.17
N VAL A 83 -10.23 29.30 4.51
CA VAL A 83 -11.69 29.20 4.77
C VAL A 83 -12.10 27.75 5.05
N GLN A 84 -13.12 27.59 5.89
CA GLN A 84 -13.79 26.31 6.13
C GLN A 84 -15.24 26.38 5.68
N GLY A 85 -15.74 25.27 5.10
CA GLY A 85 -17.13 25.16 4.68
C GLY A 85 -17.95 24.27 5.63
N MET A 86 -19.21 24.66 5.87
CA MET A 86 -20.25 23.83 6.45
C MET A 86 -21.24 23.50 5.34
N GLU A 87 -21.33 22.24 4.97
CA GLU A 87 -22.16 21.79 3.85
C GLU A 87 -23.62 21.63 4.26
N LEU A 88 -24.51 22.18 3.42
CA LEU A 88 -25.92 22.03 3.56
C LEU A 88 -26.50 21.24 2.39
N ARG A 89 -27.46 20.37 2.66
CA ARG A 89 -28.20 19.65 1.62
C ARG A 89 -29.07 20.56 0.77
N SER A 90 -29.77 21.49 1.41
CA SER A 90 -30.65 22.47 0.76
C SER A 90 -30.78 23.72 1.60
N MET A 91 -31.06 24.82 0.93
CA MET A 91 -31.56 26.05 1.57
C MET A 91 -32.96 26.32 0.97
N VAL A 92 -33.96 26.40 1.82
CA VAL A 92 -35.36 26.49 1.45
C VAL A 92 -35.97 27.73 2.07
N ASP A 93 -36.56 28.57 1.22
CA ASP A 93 -37.31 29.71 1.68
C ASP A 93 -38.72 29.26 2.14
N ILE A 94 -39.06 29.61 3.36
CA ILE A 94 -40.39 29.38 3.96
C ILE A 94 -40.98 30.69 4.37
N GLU A 95 -42.31 30.82 4.29
CA GLU A 95 -42.95 32.07 4.71
C GLU A 95 -42.92 32.17 6.24
N ARG A 96 -43.36 31.14 6.93
CA ARG A 96 -43.45 31.13 8.40
C ARG A 96 -43.41 29.73 8.99
N LEU A 97 -42.67 29.53 10.10
CA LEU A 97 -42.66 28.30 10.88
C LEU A 97 -42.81 28.61 12.36
N HIS A 98 -43.89 28.09 12.96
CA HIS A 98 -44.11 28.21 14.39
C HIS A 98 -43.87 26.88 15.05
N ILE A 99 -43.01 26.87 16.07
CA ILE A 99 -42.64 25.68 16.86
C ILE A 99 -43.24 25.84 18.28
N VAL A 100 -44.15 24.94 18.64
CA VAL A 100 -44.77 24.92 19.93
C VAL A 100 -43.86 24.25 20.95
N VAL A 101 -43.72 24.84 22.14
CA VAL A 101 -42.83 24.37 23.19
C VAL A 101 -43.64 23.68 24.28
N ASP A 102 -43.22 22.48 24.70
CA ASP A 102 -43.77 21.70 25.79
C ASP A 102 -43.11 22.06 27.14
N ASP A 103 -43.90 21.94 28.23
CA ASP A 103 -43.39 22.19 29.60
C ASP A 103 -42.19 21.31 29.95
N SER A 104 -42.12 20.08 29.44
CA SER A 104 -40.97 19.19 29.64
C SER A 104 -39.65 19.76 29.10
N ILE A 105 -39.69 20.66 28.13
CA ILE A 105 -38.49 21.33 27.59
C ILE A 105 -38.02 22.41 28.58
N ILE A 106 -38.96 23.11 29.19
CA ILE A 106 -38.67 24.15 30.18
C ILE A 106 -37.98 23.53 31.41
N GLU A 107 -38.49 22.38 31.90
CA GLU A 107 -37.90 21.65 33.01
C GLU A 107 -36.46 21.20 32.69
N ARG A 108 -36.22 20.69 31.50
CA ARG A 108 -34.90 20.22 31.11
C ARG A 108 -33.86 21.31 30.92
N LEU A 109 -34.27 22.47 30.45
CA LEU A 109 -33.40 23.65 30.36
C LEU A 109 -33.07 24.22 31.75
N ASN A 110 -34.02 24.16 32.68
CA ASN A 110 -33.79 24.51 34.10
C ASN A 110 -32.80 23.54 34.75
N GLU A 111 -32.97 22.22 34.57
CA GLU A 111 -32.02 21.19 35.07
C GLU A 111 -30.59 21.37 34.52
N ALA A 112 -30.50 21.78 33.28
CA ALA A 112 -29.21 22.06 32.63
C ALA A 112 -28.56 23.38 33.08
N GLY A 113 -29.23 24.18 33.88
CA GLY A 113 -28.74 25.47 34.36
C GLY A 113 -28.84 26.61 33.35
N GLU A 114 -29.56 26.41 32.25
CA GLU A 114 -29.75 27.43 31.18
C GLU A 114 -30.84 28.44 31.53
N LEU A 115 -31.73 28.06 32.42
CA LEU A 115 -32.88 28.89 32.88
C LEU A 115 -33.00 28.83 34.41
N PHE A 116 -33.19 29.95 35.05
CA PHE A 116 -33.45 30.04 36.50
C PHE A 116 -34.62 31.00 36.74
N GLY A 117 -35.80 30.49 37.09
CA GLY A 117 -36.93 31.26 37.57
C GLY A 117 -37.50 32.28 36.59
N VAL A 118 -37.42 32.04 35.31
CA VAL A 118 -37.72 32.95 34.20
C VAL A 118 -39.19 32.79 33.75
N SER A 119 -39.77 33.83 33.23
CA SER A 119 -41.10 33.77 32.61
C SER A 119 -41.12 32.93 31.34
N ARG A 120 -42.31 32.41 30.95
CA ARG A 120 -42.46 31.67 29.70
C ARG A 120 -41.99 32.45 28.46
N GLU A 121 -42.26 33.71 28.40
CA GLU A 121 -41.79 34.59 27.32
C GLU A 121 -40.27 34.63 27.23
N GLU A 122 -39.59 34.67 28.33
CA GLU A 122 -38.12 34.63 28.39
C GLU A 122 -37.58 33.26 27.93
N VAL A 123 -38.25 32.16 28.22
CA VAL A 123 -37.92 30.83 27.71
C VAL A 123 -38.01 30.77 26.18
N LEU A 124 -39.10 31.27 25.61
CA LEU A 124 -39.30 31.32 24.15
C LEU A 124 -38.21 32.16 23.48
N ARG A 125 -37.93 33.33 24.05
CA ARG A 125 -36.80 34.18 23.57
C ARG A 125 -35.46 33.46 23.62
N ARG A 126 -35.20 32.71 24.68
CA ARG A 126 -33.94 31.95 24.82
C ARG A 126 -33.83 30.81 23.80
N LEU A 127 -34.91 30.14 23.48
CA LEU A 127 -34.94 29.12 22.42
C LEU A 127 -34.70 29.74 21.04
N GLU A 128 -35.23 30.94 20.75
CA GLU A 128 -34.89 31.66 19.53
C GLU A 128 -33.41 32.03 19.49
N GLU A 129 -32.84 32.51 20.57
CA GLU A 129 -31.37 32.81 20.64
C GLU A 129 -30.53 31.55 20.43
N ILE A 130 -30.96 30.38 20.87
CA ILE A 130 -30.26 29.08 20.73
C ILE A 130 -30.34 28.56 19.28
N PHE A 131 -31.54 28.55 18.68
CA PHE A 131 -31.78 27.83 17.42
C PHE A 131 -31.86 28.71 16.17
N VAL A 132 -32.27 29.96 16.30
CA VAL A 132 -32.48 30.84 15.16
C VAL A 132 -31.28 31.77 14.95
N GLY A 133 -30.71 31.76 13.76
CA GLY A 133 -29.70 32.70 13.33
C GLY A 133 -30.29 33.88 12.56
N HIS A 134 -29.57 35.00 12.56
CA HIS A 134 -29.92 36.22 11.83
C HIS A 134 -28.67 36.79 11.19
N ASP A 135 -28.04 36.02 10.29
CA ASP A 135 -26.84 36.51 9.60
C ASP A 135 -27.21 37.14 8.26
N PRO A 136 -26.99 38.45 8.07
CA PRO A 136 -27.37 39.15 6.86
C PRO A 136 -26.59 38.67 5.62
N SER A 137 -25.47 37.97 5.80
CA SER A 137 -24.70 37.41 4.68
C SER A 137 -25.38 36.20 4.03
N LEU A 138 -26.31 35.53 4.72
CA LEU A 138 -26.98 34.31 4.26
C LEU A 138 -28.38 34.59 3.61
N GLY A 139 -28.87 35.80 3.58
CA GLY A 139 -30.15 36.17 2.97
C GLY A 139 -30.74 37.49 3.50
N LYS A 140 -31.89 37.91 2.95
CA LYS A 140 -32.63 39.06 3.48
C LYS A 140 -33.00 38.78 4.96
N GLN A 141 -33.18 39.85 5.76
CA GLN A 141 -33.48 39.88 7.22
C GLN A 141 -34.60 38.93 7.70
N VAL A 142 -34.41 37.61 7.51
CA VAL A 142 -35.30 36.52 7.94
C VAL A 142 -34.60 35.59 8.93
N GLY A 143 -35.35 34.97 9.76
CA GLY A 143 -34.79 33.93 10.64
C GLY A 143 -34.24 32.75 9.87
N GLN A 144 -33.15 32.21 10.35
CA GLN A 144 -32.40 31.10 9.73
C GLN A 144 -32.38 29.93 10.70
N LEU A 145 -32.94 28.78 10.32
CA LEU A 145 -33.00 27.59 11.15
C LEU A 145 -32.31 26.40 10.49
N ILE A 146 -31.33 25.78 11.15
CA ILE A 146 -30.72 24.54 10.67
C ILE A 146 -31.61 23.36 11.11
N VAL A 147 -31.96 22.52 10.13
CA VAL A 147 -32.77 21.34 10.32
C VAL A 147 -32.13 20.07 9.77
N GLY A 148 -32.48 18.93 10.34
CA GLY A 148 -32.11 17.59 9.86
C GLY A 148 -33.22 16.58 10.07
N CYS A 149 -33.13 15.43 9.36
CA CYS A 149 -34.12 14.38 9.55
C CYS A 149 -33.96 13.69 10.90
N TYR A 150 -35.08 13.44 11.55
CA TYR A 150 -35.14 12.58 12.73
C TYR A 150 -35.85 11.27 12.38
N ASP A 151 -35.07 10.18 12.34
CA ASP A 151 -35.57 8.88 11.92
C ASP A 151 -35.79 7.96 13.11
N ARG A 152 -37.05 8.02 13.66
CA ARG A 152 -37.60 6.94 14.49
C ARG A 152 -39.08 6.84 14.17
N ASP A 153 -39.49 5.72 13.56
CA ASP A 153 -40.87 5.30 13.38
C ASP A 153 -41.81 6.31 12.69
N ASN A 154 -42.11 6.09 11.45
CA ASN A 154 -43.21 6.62 10.60
C ASN A 154 -43.86 7.98 10.92
N ASP A 155 -43.39 8.73 11.89
CA ASP A 155 -43.87 10.06 12.26
C ASP A 155 -42.99 11.12 11.57
N VAL A 156 -43.62 12.13 11.00
CA VAL A 156 -42.95 13.30 10.40
C VAL A 156 -42.29 14.11 11.52
N SER A 157 -41.08 13.75 11.89
CA SER A 157 -40.31 14.47 12.88
C SER A 157 -38.97 14.93 12.28
N PHE A 158 -38.44 16.06 12.73
CA PHE A 158 -37.16 16.60 12.32
C PHE A 158 -36.39 17.14 13.51
N GLU A 159 -35.09 17.23 13.36
CA GLU A 159 -34.23 17.86 14.36
C GLU A 159 -33.94 19.30 13.98
N ILE A 160 -33.88 20.19 14.97
CA ILE A 160 -33.40 21.55 14.86
C ILE A 160 -32.07 21.68 15.60
N PHE A 161 -31.14 22.41 15.04
CA PHE A 161 -29.78 22.50 15.51
C PHE A 161 -29.40 23.90 15.96
N GLY A 162 -28.90 24.02 17.17
CA GLY A 162 -28.34 25.24 17.75
C GLY A 162 -26.84 25.06 18.03
N SER A 163 -26.18 26.04 18.66
CA SER A 163 -24.73 25.98 18.94
C SER A 163 -24.33 24.78 19.80
N ASP A 164 -25.08 24.48 20.85
CA ASP A 164 -24.79 23.40 21.80
C ASP A 164 -25.95 22.45 21.99
N TRP A 165 -27.10 22.72 21.36
CA TRP A 165 -28.35 22.03 21.58
C TRP A 165 -28.93 21.47 20.28
N ILE A 166 -29.54 20.29 20.39
CA ILE A 166 -30.35 19.67 19.35
C ILE A 166 -31.75 19.51 19.90
N GLY A 167 -32.76 20.04 19.19
CA GLY A 167 -34.16 19.92 19.47
C GLY A 167 -34.83 18.91 18.54
N VAL A 168 -35.73 18.07 19.05
CA VAL A 168 -36.59 17.17 18.25
C VAL A 168 -37.96 17.76 18.12
N VAL A 169 -38.36 18.10 16.90
CA VAL A 169 -39.69 18.64 16.56
C VAL A 169 -40.53 17.54 15.93
N LYS A 170 -41.68 17.24 16.52
CA LYS A 170 -42.65 16.31 15.96
C LYS A 170 -43.82 17.08 15.32
N HIS A 171 -44.33 16.56 14.21
CA HIS A 171 -45.54 17.08 13.58
C HIS A 171 -46.72 16.26 14.03
N ASP A 172 -47.67 16.91 14.76
CA ASP A 172 -48.88 16.28 15.27
C ASP A 172 -50.06 17.21 14.98
N ASN A 173 -51.08 16.69 14.32
CA ASN A 173 -52.34 17.40 14.01
C ASN A 173 -52.16 18.79 13.39
N GLY A 174 -51.17 18.95 12.47
CA GLY A 174 -50.89 20.23 11.79
C GLY A 174 -50.02 21.19 12.62
N ILE A 175 -49.49 20.80 13.74
CA ILE A 175 -48.68 21.62 14.65
C ILE A 175 -47.27 21.02 14.77
N HIS A 176 -46.24 21.86 14.69
CA HIS A 176 -44.86 21.47 14.95
C HIS A 176 -44.56 21.65 16.46
N LYS A 177 -44.31 20.56 17.18
CA LYS A 177 -44.09 20.58 18.62
C LYS A 177 -42.66 20.16 18.96
N LEU A 178 -41.91 20.99 19.67
CA LEU A 178 -40.61 20.64 20.25
C LEU A 178 -40.82 19.69 21.41
N THR A 179 -40.45 18.42 21.25
CA THR A 179 -40.72 17.36 22.21
C THR A 179 -39.52 16.94 23.03
N LYS A 180 -38.32 17.17 22.53
CA LYS A 180 -37.07 16.83 23.23
C LYS A 180 -35.98 17.84 22.91
N ILE A 181 -35.09 18.07 23.87
CA ILE A 181 -33.88 18.86 23.71
C ILE A 181 -32.70 18.12 24.36
N ARG A 182 -31.56 18.16 23.71
CA ARG A 182 -30.34 17.48 24.19
C ARG A 182 -29.11 18.28 23.82
N ARG A 183 -28.05 18.20 24.62
CA ARG A 183 -26.71 18.70 24.23
C ARG A 183 -26.03 17.67 23.34
N SER A 184 -25.52 18.10 22.20
CA SER A 184 -24.73 17.24 21.34
C SER A 184 -23.83 18.10 20.43
N ARG A 185 -22.63 17.61 20.20
CA ARG A 185 -21.67 18.20 19.24
C ARG A 185 -21.50 17.33 17.99
N GLU A 186 -22.04 16.11 17.98
CA GLU A 186 -21.88 15.17 16.86
C GLU A 186 -23.09 15.24 15.93
N LEU A 187 -22.80 15.37 14.64
CA LEU A 187 -23.77 15.34 13.54
C LEU A 187 -23.75 13.96 12.88
N ASN A 188 -24.91 13.32 12.86
CA ASN A 188 -25.08 12.06 12.16
C ASN A 188 -25.95 12.18 10.89
N ASN A 189 -26.50 13.35 10.59
CA ASN A 189 -27.46 13.56 9.50
C ASN A 189 -27.06 14.77 8.62
N PRO A 190 -27.39 14.74 7.31
CA PRO A 190 -27.21 15.89 6.45
C PRO A 190 -28.12 17.05 6.88
N LEU A 191 -27.55 18.25 6.93
CA LEU A 191 -28.21 19.46 7.37
C LEU A 191 -28.88 20.18 6.20
N SER A 192 -30.03 20.78 6.45
CA SER A 192 -30.68 21.75 5.57
C SER A 192 -30.91 23.06 6.33
N MET A 193 -31.07 24.16 5.61
CA MET A 193 -31.37 25.45 6.20
C MET A 193 -32.73 25.92 5.74
N LEU A 194 -33.56 26.34 6.67
CA LEU A 194 -34.80 27.03 6.42
C LEU A 194 -34.61 28.52 6.61
N LEU A 195 -35.07 29.30 5.65
CA LEU A 195 -35.03 30.77 5.62
C LEU A 195 -36.43 31.32 5.68
N GLY A 196 -36.79 32.03 6.77
CA GLY A 196 -38.14 32.58 6.91
C GLY A 196 -38.44 33.09 8.32
N ASP A 197 -39.71 33.39 8.57
CA ASP A 197 -40.20 33.83 9.89
C ASP A 197 -40.31 32.59 10.81
N VAL A 198 -39.28 32.38 11.64
CA VAL A 198 -39.26 31.25 12.61
C VAL A 198 -39.48 31.76 14.02
N SER A 199 -40.50 31.24 14.70
CA SER A 199 -40.81 31.64 16.08
C SER A 199 -41.18 30.46 16.94
N PHE A 200 -40.84 30.55 18.22
CA PHE A 200 -41.26 29.59 19.25
C PHE A 200 -42.51 30.12 19.98
N MET A 201 -43.48 29.25 20.23
CA MET A 201 -44.76 29.61 20.79
C MET A 201 -45.14 28.73 21.98
N ASP A 202 -45.95 29.26 22.92
CA ASP A 202 -46.54 28.49 24.00
C ASP A 202 -47.69 27.61 23.48
N GLY A 203 -47.80 26.41 24.04
CA GLY A 203 -48.84 25.44 23.68
C GLY A 203 -50.29 25.93 23.83
N THR A 204 -50.54 26.94 24.65
CA THR A 204 -51.86 27.53 24.83
C THR A 204 -52.34 28.39 23.64
N VAL A 205 -51.41 28.93 22.84
CA VAL A 205 -51.70 29.75 21.67
C VAL A 205 -51.76 28.94 20.38
N ALA A 206 -51.21 27.75 20.38
CA ALA A 206 -51.10 26.87 19.20
C ALA A 206 -52.42 26.37 18.62
N SER A 207 -53.51 26.30 19.44
CA SER A 207 -54.84 25.87 19.01
C SER A 207 -55.54 26.82 18.04
N LEU A 208 -55.00 28.00 17.85
CA LEU A 208 -55.55 29.05 16.98
C LEU A 208 -54.98 29.10 15.55
N LEU A 209 -53.97 28.26 15.28
CA LEU A 209 -53.20 28.32 14.02
C LEU A 209 -53.52 27.14 13.10
N SER A 210 -54.26 27.35 12.01
CA SER A 210 -54.42 26.35 10.95
C SER A 210 -53.35 26.52 9.88
N TYR A 211 -52.58 25.43 9.64
CA TYR A 211 -51.50 25.41 8.64
C TYR A 211 -51.95 24.81 7.31
N GLY A 212 -51.85 25.63 6.26
CA GLY A 212 -52.09 25.26 4.86
C GLY A 212 -50.85 24.78 4.15
N SER A 213 -50.72 25.04 2.88
CA SER A 213 -49.81 24.51 1.86
C SER A 213 -48.30 24.52 2.13
N GLN A 214 -47.78 25.10 3.21
CA GLN A 214 -46.37 25.25 3.52
C GLN A 214 -45.72 23.94 4.06
N ASN A 215 -46.55 23.04 4.63
CA ASN A 215 -46.09 21.72 5.01
C ASN A 215 -45.55 20.88 3.84
N ALA A 216 -46.01 21.14 2.60
CA ALA A 216 -45.56 20.43 1.43
C ALA A 216 -44.10 20.73 1.09
N LEU A 217 -43.63 22.00 1.19
CA LEU A 217 -42.26 22.41 0.93
C LEU A 217 -41.32 21.90 2.05
N LEU A 218 -41.74 21.95 3.31
CA LEU A 218 -40.99 21.41 4.42
C LEU A 218 -40.89 19.89 4.30
N LEU A 219 -41.98 19.20 3.97
CA LEU A 219 -42.03 17.76 3.74
C LEU A 219 -41.23 17.37 2.50
N GLU A 220 -41.23 18.16 1.45
CA GLU A 220 -40.37 17.93 0.28
C GLU A 220 -38.87 18.12 0.62
N ALA A 221 -38.52 19.16 1.39
CA ALA A 221 -37.15 19.33 1.90
C ALA A 221 -36.71 18.21 2.81
N LEU A 222 -37.63 17.63 3.60
CA LEU A 222 -37.37 16.51 4.54
C LEU A 222 -37.53 15.13 3.85
N SER A 223 -38.46 14.94 2.91
CA SER A 223 -38.74 13.63 2.26
C SER A 223 -37.72 13.21 1.22
N ARG A 224 -36.95 14.16 0.69
CA ARG A 224 -35.73 13.82 -0.05
C ARG A 224 -34.70 13.13 0.82
N SER A 225 -35.02 12.80 2.05
CA SER A 225 -34.13 12.24 3.07
C SER A 225 -33.99 10.71 3.05
N GLY A 226 -34.48 10.02 2.05
CA GLY A 226 -34.08 8.63 1.78
C GLY A 226 -32.63 8.57 1.36
N SER A 227 -31.70 8.79 2.29
CA SER A 227 -30.27 8.72 2.04
C SER A 227 -29.91 7.31 1.57
N TYR A 228 -29.44 7.17 0.33
CA TYR A 228 -28.91 5.90 -0.18
C TYR A 228 -27.76 5.40 0.69
N LEU A 229 -26.89 6.29 1.14
CA LEU A 229 -25.76 5.94 2.01
C LEU A 229 -26.22 5.47 3.39
N LYS A 230 -27.31 6.03 3.92
CA LYS A 230 -27.91 5.57 5.16
C LYS A 230 -28.54 4.17 5.00
N LEU A 231 -29.29 3.94 3.91
CA LEU A 231 -29.83 2.63 3.58
C LEU A 231 -28.72 1.59 3.42
N TRP A 232 -27.64 1.96 2.71
CA TRP A 232 -26.45 1.14 2.52
C TRP A 232 -25.79 0.78 3.88
N LYS A 233 -25.65 1.76 4.78
CA LYS A 233 -25.12 1.55 6.14
C LYS A 233 -26.00 0.56 6.92
N ASN A 234 -27.32 0.79 6.96
CA ASN A 234 -28.27 -0.06 7.69
C ASN A 234 -28.24 -1.50 7.15
N TYR A 235 -28.16 -1.66 5.83
CA TYR A 235 -28.09 -3.00 5.22
C TYR A 235 -26.78 -3.71 5.57
N SER A 236 -25.66 -2.99 5.59
CA SER A 236 -24.36 -3.51 6.02
C SER A 236 -24.38 -3.93 7.50
N GLU A 237 -25.02 -3.16 8.38
CA GLU A 237 -25.20 -3.50 9.78
C GLU A 237 -26.10 -4.73 9.98
N LEU A 238 -27.14 -4.89 9.15
CA LEU A 238 -28.00 -6.08 9.17
C LEU A 238 -27.25 -7.34 8.73
N GLU A 239 -26.42 -7.27 7.69
CA GLU A 239 -25.57 -8.40 7.29
C GLU A 239 -24.62 -8.82 8.43
N TRP A 240 -23.99 -7.82 9.07
CA TRP A 240 -23.15 -8.08 10.24
C TRP A 240 -23.91 -8.75 11.37
N LYS A 241 -25.08 -8.23 11.70
CA LYS A 241 -25.98 -8.82 12.71
C LYS A 241 -26.32 -10.26 12.39
N TYR A 242 -26.66 -10.54 11.12
CA TYR A 242 -26.98 -11.89 10.68
C TYR A 242 -25.79 -12.84 10.80
N ALA A 243 -24.58 -12.39 10.42
CA ALA A 243 -23.36 -13.18 10.57
C ALA A 243 -23.07 -13.48 12.05
N PHE A 244 -23.23 -12.49 12.91
CA PHE A 244 -23.06 -12.63 14.36
C PHE A 244 -24.08 -13.59 14.96
N ASP A 245 -25.38 -13.42 14.67
CA ASP A 245 -26.46 -14.29 15.15
C ASP A 245 -26.25 -15.75 14.73
N ARG A 246 -25.74 -15.98 13.52
CA ARG A 246 -25.38 -17.29 13.03
C ARG A 246 -24.27 -17.93 13.90
N VAL A 247 -23.20 -17.20 14.20
CA VAL A 247 -22.11 -17.68 15.06
C VAL A 247 -22.57 -17.88 16.49
N ALA A 248 -23.39 -16.98 17.03
CA ALA A 248 -23.97 -17.09 18.37
C ALA A 248 -24.87 -18.34 18.53
N LYS A 249 -25.68 -18.68 17.49
CA LYS A 249 -26.50 -19.89 17.46
C LYS A 249 -25.71 -21.18 17.42
N VAL A 250 -24.61 -21.21 16.68
CA VAL A 250 -23.67 -22.35 16.66
C VAL A 250 -23.01 -22.50 18.02
N GLY A 251 -22.61 -21.39 18.63
CA GLY A 251 -21.97 -21.35 19.93
C GLY A 251 -20.52 -21.78 19.87
N SER A 252 -19.98 -22.19 21.00
CA SER A 252 -18.61 -22.71 21.14
C SER A 252 -18.63 -24.13 21.71
N VAL A 253 -17.63 -24.92 21.35
CA VAL A 253 -17.40 -26.25 21.91
C VAL A 253 -16.09 -26.25 22.68
N ARG A 254 -16.08 -26.85 23.89
CA ARG A 254 -14.92 -26.97 24.74
C ARG A 254 -14.10 -28.21 24.36
N TYR A 255 -12.78 -28.08 24.25
CA TYR A 255 -11.89 -29.22 24.13
C TYR A 255 -10.96 -29.29 25.34
N LYS A 256 -10.56 -30.52 25.71
CA LYS A 256 -9.77 -30.82 26.91
C LYS A 256 -8.28 -30.96 26.64
N ASP A 257 -7.92 -31.33 25.42
CA ASP A 257 -6.53 -31.51 24.99
C ASP A 257 -6.40 -31.29 23.48
N ALA A 258 -5.23 -30.82 23.05
CA ALA A 258 -4.86 -30.60 21.66
C ALA A 258 -3.56 -31.35 21.36
N ILE A 259 -3.62 -32.35 20.51
CA ILE A 259 -2.49 -33.22 20.16
C ILE A 259 -2.13 -33.03 18.70
N LEU A 260 -0.88 -32.65 18.41
CA LEU A 260 -0.36 -32.51 17.05
C LEU A 260 -0.18 -33.91 16.41
N ASN A 261 -0.78 -34.10 15.24
CA ASN A 261 -0.57 -35.28 14.41
C ASN A 261 0.46 -34.96 13.32
N THR A 262 1.64 -35.56 13.43
CA THR A 262 2.77 -35.28 12.53
C THR A 262 2.97 -36.35 11.45
N GLU A 263 2.12 -37.41 11.39
CA GLU A 263 2.39 -38.56 10.51
C GLU A 263 2.16 -38.31 9.04
N GLU A 264 1.21 -37.41 8.65
CA GLU A 264 0.96 -37.07 7.24
C GLU A 264 0.68 -35.58 6.99
N THR A 265 0.11 -34.86 7.98
CA THR A 265 -0.31 -33.47 7.88
C THR A 265 -0.15 -32.74 9.22
N TRP A 266 0.14 -31.44 9.18
CA TRP A 266 0.21 -30.59 10.38
C TRP A 266 -1.21 -30.30 10.90
N GLU A 267 -1.88 -31.32 11.45
CA GLU A 267 -3.24 -31.23 11.96
C GLU A 267 -3.26 -31.46 13.48
N TRP A 268 -4.13 -30.73 14.16
CA TRP A 268 -4.32 -30.86 15.60
C TRP A 268 -5.59 -31.65 15.88
N LYS A 269 -5.45 -32.76 16.61
CA LYS A 269 -6.61 -33.50 17.14
C LYS A 269 -7.04 -32.88 18.45
N LEU A 270 -8.30 -32.42 18.51
CA LEU A 270 -8.91 -31.78 19.67
C LEU A 270 -9.85 -32.80 20.33
N SER A 271 -9.60 -33.13 21.61
CA SER A 271 -10.42 -34.03 22.39
C SER A 271 -11.62 -33.29 22.96
N VAL A 272 -12.82 -33.65 22.53
CA VAL A 272 -14.11 -33.03 22.90
C VAL A 272 -15.00 -34.08 23.51
N ASP A 273 -15.89 -33.69 24.46
CA ASP A 273 -16.90 -34.60 24.99
C ASP A 273 -17.96 -34.93 23.91
N ASP A 274 -18.29 -36.23 23.77
CA ASP A 274 -19.17 -36.73 22.71
C ASP A 274 -20.53 -36.01 22.70
N SER A 275 -21.10 -35.73 23.87
CA SER A 275 -22.39 -35.03 23.98
C SER A 275 -22.29 -33.57 23.47
N GLU A 276 -21.22 -32.85 23.82
CA GLU A 276 -21.00 -31.49 23.38
C GLU A 276 -20.69 -31.46 21.87
N LEU A 277 -19.89 -32.43 21.38
CA LEU A 277 -19.55 -32.55 19.97
C LEU A 277 -20.78 -32.79 19.08
N GLN A 278 -21.70 -33.67 19.51
CA GLN A 278 -22.94 -33.95 18.75
C GLN A 278 -23.84 -32.72 18.69
N VAL A 279 -23.98 -31.97 19.80
CA VAL A 279 -24.77 -30.74 19.84
C VAL A 279 -24.16 -29.67 18.91
N PHE A 280 -22.85 -29.49 19.00
CA PHE A 280 -22.12 -28.53 18.14
C PHE A 280 -22.20 -28.92 16.66
N ARG A 281 -22.01 -30.22 16.30
CA ARG A 281 -22.11 -30.75 14.94
C ARG A 281 -23.53 -30.58 14.37
N LYS A 282 -24.56 -30.77 15.19
CA LYS A 282 -25.96 -30.56 14.79
C LYS A 282 -26.23 -29.09 14.46
N ARG A 283 -25.82 -28.16 15.33
CA ARG A 283 -25.99 -26.72 15.13
C ARG A 283 -25.18 -26.23 13.92
N TRP A 284 -23.95 -26.77 13.72
CA TRP A 284 -23.10 -26.50 12.56
C TRP A 284 -23.82 -26.85 11.25
N LYS A 285 -24.44 -28.04 11.17
CA LYS A 285 -25.19 -28.45 9.97
C LYS A 285 -26.48 -27.64 9.78
N GLU A 286 -27.20 -27.35 10.82
CA GLU A 286 -28.44 -26.54 10.78
C GLU A 286 -28.18 -25.13 10.24
N MET A 287 -26.99 -24.56 10.51
CA MET A 287 -26.58 -23.25 9.99
C MET A 287 -25.91 -23.31 8.61
N GLY A 288 -25.90 -24.47 7.94
CA GLY A 288 -25.35 -24.66 6.60
C GLY A 288 -23.82 -24.46 6.51
N LEU A 289 -23.11 -24.64 7.62
CA LEU A 289 -21.66 -24.47 7.65
C LEU A 289 -20.96 -25.72 7.10
N THR A 290 -19.86 -25.49 6.38
CA THR A 290 -19.05 -26.54 5.73
C THR A 290 -17.69 -26.69 6.40
N GLU A 291 -16.92 -27.71 6.03
CA GLU A 291 -15.53 -27.90 6.48
C GLU A 291 -14.58 -26.76 6.04
N ASN A 292 -14.99 -25.97 5.06
CA ASN A 292 -14.24 -24.78 4.62
C ASN A 292 -14.49 -23.54 5.51
N THR A 293 -15.44 -23.62 6.45
CA THR A 293 -15.74 -22.51 7.37
C THR A 293 -14.58 -22.34 8.36
N LEU A 294 -14.15 -21.08 8.52
CA LEU A 294 -13.07 -20.73 9.43
C LEU A 294 -13.54 -20.78 10.88
N VAL A 295 -12.67 -21.27 11.76
CA VAL A 295 -12.85 -21.26 13.20
C VAL A 295 -11.72 -20.53 13.90
N ASP A 296 -12.04 -19.91 15.02
CA ASP A 296 -11.08 -19.35 15.96
C ASP A 296 -11.02 -20.25 17.21
N VAL A 297 -9.84 -20.31 17.81
CA VAL A 297 -9.57 -21.09 19.03
C VAL A 297 -9.05 -20.17 20.11
N SER A 298 -9.66 -20.22 21.31
CA SER A 298 -9.31 -19.39 22.46
C SER A 298 -9.24 -20.22 23.74
N GLU A 299 -8.37 -19.84 24.68
CA GLU A 299 -8.36 -20.43 26.03
C GLU A 299 -9.63 -20.07 26.80
N ARG A 300 -10.19 -18.89 26.57
CA ARG A 300 -11.37 -18.39 27.27
C ARG A 300 -12.61 -18.62 26.43
N LYS A 301 -13.72 -18.87 27.13
CA LYS A 301 -15.01 -18.96 26.46
C LYS A 301 -15.32 -17.63 25.77
N PRO A 302 -15.61 -17.63 24.45
CA PRO A 302 -15.94 -16.39 23.75
C PRO A 302 -17.25 -15.82 24.29
N ASP A 303 -17.29 -14.50 24.50
CA ASP A 303 -18.52 -13.80 24.82
C ASP A 303 -19.30 -13.55 23.52
N LEU A 304 -20.25 -14.42 23.22
CA LEU A 304 -21.15 -14.35 22.07
C LEU A 304 -22.49 -13.69 22.45
N SER A 305 -22.50 -12.79 23.42
CA SER A 305 -23.71 -12.10 23.87
C SER A 305 -23.98 -10.80 23.10
N ASP A 306 -25.29 -10.40 23.05
CA ASP A 306 -25.75 -9.16 22.37
C ASP A 306 -25.08 -7.84 22.86
N LYS A 307 -24.32 -7.87 23.96
CA LYS A 307 -23.66 -6.69 24.55
C LYS A 307 -22.50 -6.16 23.65
N LEU A 308 -21.97 -6.97 22.74
CA LEU A 308 -20.96 -6.55 21.75
C LEU A 308 -21.52 -5.61 20.67
N TYR A 309 -22.84 -5.49 20.53
CA TYR A 309 -23.49 -4.59 19.55
C TYR A 309 -23.45 -3.11 19.92
N GLY A 310 -23.26 -2.77 21.19
CA GLY A 310 -23.30 -1.37 21.66
C GLY A 310 -22.01 -0.59 21.50
N ASP A 311 -20.90 -1.26 21.30
CA ASP A 311 -19.59 -0.62 21.23
C ASP A 311 -19.04 -0.70 19.79
N THR A 312 -19.33 0.34 19.00
CA THR A 312 -18.76 0.55 17.66
C THR A 312 -17.27 0.87 17.70
N SER A 313 -16.65 0.86 18.87
CA SER A 313 -15.21 0.90 18.99
C SER A 313 -14.64 -0.47 18.59
N PHE A 314 -14.31 -0.64 17.30
CA PHE A 314 -13.55 -1.78 16.74
C PHE A 314 -12.13 -1.96 17.34
N ARG A 315 -11.93 -1.51 18.57
CA ARG A 315 -10.70 -1.63 19.36
C ARG A 315 -10.85 -2.67 20.45
N SER A 316 -11.26 -3.89 20.09
CA SER A 316 -10.98 -5.02 20.97
C SER A 316 -9.47 -5.29 20.97
N PRO A 317 -8.83 -5.55 22.14
CA PRO A 317 -7.43 -5.99 22.15
C PRO A 317 -7.34 -7.23 21.27
N ARG A 318 -6.38 -7.25 20.35
CA ARG A 318 -6.05 -8.39 19.51
C ARG A 318 -5.55 -9.51 20.43
N GLU A 319 -6.45 -10.32 20.97
CA GLU A 319 -6.07 -11.65 21.36
C GLU A 319 -5.63 -12.35 20.07
N GLU A 320 -4.39 -12.81 20.02
CA GLU A 320 -3.90 -13.64 18.91
C GLU A 320 -4.61 -15.01 19.01
N LEU A 321 -5.78 -15.06 18.39
CA LEU A 321 -6.56 -16.28 18.32
C LEU A 321 -5.92 -17.21 17.29
N PHE A 322 -5.76 -18.46 17.66
CA PHE A 322 -5.35 -19.49 16.72
C PHE A 322 -6.49 -19.75 15.73
N ARG A 323 -6.22 -19.73 14.44
CA ARG A 323 -7.23 -19.83 13.39
C ARG A 323 -7.00 -21.02 12.47
N GLY A 324 -8.08 -21.73 12.15
CA GLY A 324 -8.01 -22.91 11.30
C GLY A 324 -9.34 -23.25 10.65
N LYS A 325 -9.36 -24.42 10.01
CA LYS A 325 -10.57 -25.12 9.56
C LYS A 325 -10.76 -26.36 10.40
N ILE A 326 -11.99 -26.83 10.56
CA ILE A 326 -12.26 -28.06 11.31
C ILE A 326 -12.84 -29.15 10.42
N ARG A 327 -12.44 -30.40 10.72
CA ARG A 327 -13.05 -31.62 10.21
C ARG A 327 -13.63 -32.38 11.40
N PHE A 328 -14.86 -32.85 11.26
CA PHE A 328 -15.49 -33.68 12.29
C PHE A 328 -15.04 -35.15 12.12
N SER A 329 -14.55 -35.75 13.22
CA SER A 329 -14.27 -37.18 13.33
C SER A 329 -15.24 -37.85 14.30
N ASP A 330 -15.18 -39.18 14.40
CA ASP A 330 -16.06 -39.95 15.32
C ASP A 330 -15.70 -39.71 16.79
N SER A 331 -14.45 -39.32 17.08
CA SER A 331 -13.91 -39.17 18.43
C SER A 331 -13.45 -37.74 18.76
N GLY A 332 -13.80 -36.73 17.98
CA GLY A 332 -13.39 -35.36 18.25
C GLY A 332 -13.38 -34.43 17.01
N LEU A 333 -12.61 -33.37 17.09
CA LEU A 333 -12.42 -32.41 16.01
C LEU A 333 -10.97 -32.44 15.54
N THR A 334 -10.75 -32.42 14.25
CA THR A 334 -9.44 -32.18 13.67
C THR A 334 -9.35 -30.72 13.21
N LEU A 335 -8.37 -29.98 13.71
CA LEU A 335 -8.12 -28.57 13.40
C LEU A 335 -6.94 -28.47 12.44
N MET A 336 -7.19 -27.88 11.27
CA MET A 336 -6.22 -27.62 10.22
C MET A 336 -5.84 -26.15 10.24
N PRO A 337 -4.61 -25.75 10.58
CA PRO A 337 -4.19 -24.35 10.58
C PRO A 337 -4.24 -23.77 9.15
N ILE A 338 -4.48 -22.45 9.05
CA ILE A 338 -4.53 -21.76 7.75
C ILE A 338 -3.15 -21.24 7.34
N ASN A 339 -2.30 -20.92 8.31
CA ASN A 339 -0.99 -20.34 8.06
C ASN A 339 0.10 -21.38 8.24
N ASP A 340 1.03 -21.45 7.28
CA ASP A 340 2.29 -22.19 7.35
C ASP A 340 3.28 -21.61 8.39
N HIS A 341 2.85 -20.67 9.25
CA HIS A 341 3.66 -20.20 10.37
C HIS A 341 3.71 -21.29 11.45
N THR A 342 4.77 -22.04 11.40
CA THR A 342 5.10 -23.19 12.25
C THR A 342 5.22 -22.87 13.75
N ASP A 343 5.16 -21.60 14.15
CA ASP A 343 5.43 -21.17 15.54
C ASP A 343 4.15 -20.95 16.39
N ALA A 344 2.97 -20.84 15.79
CA ALA A 344 1.72 -20.68 16.52
C ALA A 344 1.10 -22.05 16.82
N THR A 345 0.92 -22.37 18.10
CA THR A 345 0.25 -23.58 18.56
C THR A 345 -1.10 -23.23 19.19
N PRO A 346 -2.17 -24.03 18.99
CA PRO A 346 -3.41 -23.81 19.69
C PRO A 346 -3.20 -24.02 21.21
N PRO A 347 -3.97 -23.34 22.06
CA PRO A 347 -3.95 -23.61 23.51
C PRO A 347 -4.16 -25.10 23.80
N ARG A 348 -3.51 -25.62 24.85
CA ARG A 348 -3.67 -27.04 25.23
C ARG A 348 -5.13 -27.44 25.53
N MET A 349 -5.87 -26.54 26.15
CA MET A 349 -7.31 -26.65 26.38
C MET A 349 -7.99 -25.32 26.05
N GLY A 350 -9.23 -25.36 25.59
CA GLY A 350 -9.91 -24.11 25.20
C GLY A 350 -11.25 -24.35 24.56
N TYR A 351 -11.64 -23.39 23.73
CA TYR A 351 -12.92 -23.35 23.02
C TYR A 351 -12.70 -23.14 21.53
N VAL A 352 -13.46 -23.88 20.72
CA VAL A 352 -13.54 -23.70 19.26
C VAL A 352 -14.88 -23.07 18.93
N PHE A 353 -14.89 -22.05 18.08
CA PHE A 353 -16.09 -21.36 17.63
C PHE A 353 -15.90 -20.82 16.22
N CYS A 354 -17.01 -20.50 15.51
CA CYS A 354 -16.91 -19.93 14.17
C CYS A 354 -16.19 -18.58 14.19
N SER A 355 -15.25 -18.36 13.27
CA SER A 355 -14.54 -17.10 13.14
C SER A 355 -15.41 -16.03 12.49
N LEU A 356 -15.48 -14.85 13.11
CA LEU A 356 -16.08 -13.63 12.54
C LEU A 356 -15.05 -12.70 11.87
N ALA A 357 -13.77 -13.08 11.85
CA ALA A 357 -12.70 -12.19 11.39
C ALA A 357 -12.83 -11.81 9.90
N GLY A 358 -13.36 -12.71 9.07
CA GLY A 358 -13.68 -12.42 7.67
C GLY A 358 -14.77 -11.35 7.55
N ASP A 359 -15.90 -11.60 8.20
CA ASP A 359 -17.05 -10.68 8.20
C ASP A 359 -16.69 -9.32 8.82
N GLN A 360 -15.93 -9.31 9.92
CA GLN A 360 -15.42 -8.11 10.57
C GLN A 360 -14.51 -7.30 9.65
N THR A 361 -13.63 -7.98 8.89
CA THR A 361 -12.75 -7.33 7.92
C THR A 361 -13.56 -6.68 6.80
N VAL A 362 -14.58 -7.35 6.28
CA VAL A 362 -15.48 -6.82 5.25
C VAL A 362 -16.23 -5.59 5.79
N GLN A 363 -16.78 -5.68 6.99
CA GLN A 363 -17.49 -4.56 7.63
C GLN A 363 -16.58 -3.35 7.83
N MET A 364 -15.35 -3.54 8.30
CA MET A 364 -14.40 -2.45 8.50
C MET A 364 -14.06 -1.76 7.17
N ARG A 365 -13.89 -2.52 6.08
CA ARG A 365 -13.64 -1.96 4.75
C ARG A 365 -14.80 -1.14 4.22
N ARG A 366 -16.02 -1.65 4.39
CA ARG A 366 -17.26 -0.95 4.04
C ARG A 366 -17.43 0.33 4.85
N TRP A 367 -17.19 0.27 6.15
CA TRP A 367 -17.25 1.44 7.02
C TRP A 367 -16.24 2.53 6.60
N ARG A 368 -15.00 2.14 6.33
CA ARG A 368 -13.98 3.08 5.82
C ARG A 368 -14.38 3.70 4.47
N ALA A 369 -14.96 2.91 3.57
CA ALA A 369 -15.45 3.41 2.30
C ALA A 369 -16.58 4.45 2.50
N LEU A 370 -17.54 4.16 3.38
CA LEU A 370 -18.61 5.08 3.74
C LEU A 370 -18.09 6.39 4.34
N GLU A 371 -17.12 6.28 5.26
CA GLU A 371 -16.49 7.44 5.87
C GLU A 371 -15.75 8.29 4.83
N ALA A 372 -14.99 7.68 3.91
CA ALA A 372 -14.30 8.37 2.84
C ALA A 372 -15.27 9.09 1.88
N ILE A 373 -16.42 8.48 1.56
CA ILE A 373 -17.46 9.10 0.74
C ILE A 373 -18.11 10.29 1.49
N ASN A 374 -18.38 10.14 2.77
CA ASN A 374 -18.98 11.19 3.60
C ASN A 374 -18.04 12.39 3.83
N ARG A 375 -16.74 12.15 3.94
CA ARG A 375 -15.73 13.23 4.05
C ARG A 375 -15.62 14.07 2.78
N LYS A 376 -16.07 13.55 1.61
CA LYS A 376 -16.05 14.24 0.30
C LYS A 376 -14.67 14.78 -0.12
N GLU A 377 -13.61 14.12 0.34
CA GLU A 377 -12.25 14.61 0.14
C GLU A 377 -11.64 14.15 -1.19
N ARG A 378 -11.96 12.92 -1.63
CA ARG A 378 -11.35 12.29 -2.80
C ARG A 378 -12.12 12.58 -4.08
N PHE A 379 -13.37 12.18 -4.11
CA PHE A 379 -14.29 12.31 -5.23
C PHE A 379 -15.63 12.85 -4.72
N PRO A 380 -15.72 14.18 -4.50
CA PRO A 380 -16.89 14.81 -3.90
C PRO A 380 -18.20 14.48 -4.61
N GLN A 381 -18.16 14.37 -5.95
CA GLN A 381 -19.32 14.07 -6.77
C GLN A 381 -20.00 12.74 -6.39
N LEU A 382 -19.25 11.73 -5.94
CA LEU A 382 -19.81 10.42 -5.58
C LEU A 382 -20.87 10.53 -4.49
N HIS A 383 -20.61 11.32 -3.44
CA HIS A 383 -21.58 11.56 -2.38
C HIS A 383 -22.86 12.20 -2.94
N TYR A 384 -22.72 13.26 -3.75
CA TYR A 384 -23.88 13.96 -4.31
C TYR A 384 -24.68 13.09 -5.27
N LEU A 385 -24.01 12.31 -6.12
CA LEU A 385 -24.66 11.36 -7.04
C LEU A 385 -25.44 10.27 -6.29
N LEU A 386 -24.82 9.67 -5.24
CA LEU A 386 -25.47 8.64 -4.45
C LEU A 386 -26.66 9.18 -3.64
N GLU A 387 -26.60 10.42 -3.18
CA GLU A 387 -27.69 11.06 -2.46
C GLU A 387 -28.74 11.71 -3.39
N GLY A 388 -28.62 11.57 -4.72
CA GLY A 388 -29.52 12.15 -5.69
C GLY A 388 -29.50 13.67 -5.71
N MET A 389 -28.39 14.28 -5.28
CA MET A 389 -28.21 15.73 -5.26
C MET A 389 -27.69 16.23 -6.61
N PRO A 390 -28.05 17.49 -7.02
CA PRO A 390 -27.51 18.06 -8.24
C PRO A 390 -25.99 18.20 -8.16
N VAL A 391 -25.32 17.71 -9.20
CA VAL A 391 -23.86 17.84 -9.36
C VAL A 391 -23.60 18.98 -10.34
N PRO A 392 -22.69 19.92 -10.03
CA PRO A 392 -22.32 20.99 -10.95
C PRO A 392 -21.72 20.43 -12.23
N VAL A 393 -22.09 20.96 -13.35
CA VAL A 393 -21.52 20.59 -14.65
C VAL A 393 -20.14 21.22 -14.77
N VAL A 394 -19.10 20.38 -14.65
CA VAL A 394 -17.73 20.81 -14.89
C VAL A 394 -17.48 20.84 -16.39
N ARG A 395 -17.21 22.03 -16.96
CA ARG A 395 -16.79 22.17 -18.36
C ARG A 395 -15.34 21.69 -18.46
N GLN A 396 -15.12 20.51 -19.06
CA GLN A 396 -13.79 20.03 -19.43
C GLN A 396 -13.54 20.23 -20.92
N SER A 397 -12.30 20.52 -21.30
CA SER A 397 -11.91 20.48 -22.71
C SER A 397 -12.07 19.07 -23.25
N LYS A 398 -12.75 18.91 -24.40
CA LYS A 398 -12.94 17.59 -24.99
C LYS A 398 -11.59 17.00 -25.41
N LYS A 399 -11.27 15.84 -24.85
CA LYS A 399 -10.06 15.08 -25.16
C LYS A 399 -10.33 14.06 -26.26
N GLU A 400 -9.40 13.90 -27.20
CA GLU A 400 -9.51 12.89 -28.25
C GLU A 400 -9.40 11.48 -27.61
N CYS A 401 -10.33 10.60 -27.93
CA CYS A 401 -10.40 9.25 -27.35
C CYS A 401 -9.50 8.21 -28.04
N MET A 402 -9.03 8.48 -29.28
CA MET A 402 -8.36 7.50 -30.10
C MET A 402 -6.94 7.95 -30.49
N SER A 403 -5.93 7.22 -29.99
CA SER A 403 -4.53 7.30 -30.41
C SER A 403 -4.15 6.06 -31.25
N ALA A 404 -2.94 6.04 -31.81
CA ALA A 404 -2.41 4.89 -32.53
C ALA A 404 -2.32 3.66 -31.61
N SER A 405 -1.75 3.84 -30.41
CA SER A 405 -1.58 2.77 -29.40
C SER A 405 -2.92 2.28 -28.82
N VAL A 406 -3.95 3.13 -28.74
CA VAL A 406 -5.30 2.73 -28.33
C VAL A 406 -5.96 1.83 -29.39
N ARG A 407 -5.70 2.07 -30.70
CA ARG A 407 -6.22 1.20 -31.77
C ARG A 407 -5.68 -0.21 -31.69
N GLU A 408 -4.44 -0.39 -31.29
CA GLU A 408 -3.79 -1.71 -31.09
C GLU A 408 -4.46 -2.57 -30.02
N CYS A 409 -5.22 -1.97 -29.10
CA CYS A 409 -5.96 -2.71 -28.08
C CYS A 409 -7.16 -3.49 -28.64
N PHE A 410 -7.58 -3.20 -29.88
CA PHE A 410 -8.68 -3.87 -30.54
C PHE A 410 -8.18 -4.92 -31.53
N SER A 411 -8.86 -6.05 -31.61
CA SER A 411 -8.54 -7.13 -32.58
C SER A 411 -8.85 -6.75 -34.03
N GLY A 412 -9.28 -5.52 -34.28
CA GLY A 412 -9.63 -4.97 -35.58
C GLY A 412 -10.07 -3.52 -35.46
N VAL A 413 -10.79 -3.00 -36.44
CA VAL A 413 -11.29 -1.61 -36.37
C VAL A 413 -12.42 -1.54 -35.33
N PRO A 414 -12.27 -0.68 -34.26
CA PRO A 414 -13.32 -0.55 -33.27
C PRO A 414 -14.62 -0.02 -33.90
N ASN A 415 -15.74 -0.63 -33.53
CA ASN A 415 -17.05 -0.23 -34.02
C ASN A 415 -17.52 1.11 -33.39
N GLN A 416 -18.62 1.66 -33.91
CA GLN A 416 -19.11 2.96 -33.44
C GLN A 416 -19.49 2.97 -31.94
N ALA A 417 -20.09 1.87 -31.44
CA ALA A 417 -20.47 1.76 -30.03
C ALA A 417 -19.23 1.73 -29.10
N GLN A 418 -18.18 1.01 -29.49
CA GLN A 418 -16.91 0.95 -28.75
C GLN A 418 -16.21 2.32 -28.73
N ARG A 419 -16.20 3.04 -29.87
CA ARG A 419 -15.65 4.43 -29.93
C ARG A 419 -16.45 5.39 -29.06
N ARG A 420 -17.79 5.27 -29.08
CA ARG A 420 -18.67 6.09 -28.22
C ARG A 420 -18.43 5.78 -26.74
N ALA A 421 -18.26 4.52 -26.36
CA ALA A 421 -17.94 4.12 -25.00
C ALA A 421 -16.63 4.73 -24.51
N LEU A 422 -15.57 4.73 -25.35
CA LEU A 422 -14.31 5.41 -25.06
C LEU A 422 -14.50 6.93 -24.92
N ASP A 423 -15.20 7.57 -25.88
CA ASP A 423 -15.41 9.02 -25.87
C ASP A 423 -16.16 9.47 -24.59
N VAL A 424 -17.24 8.75 -24.23
CA VAL A 424 -17.98 9.03 -22.99
C VAL A 424 -17.11 8.83 -21.76
N ALA A 425 -16.44 7.70 -21.62
CA ALA A 425 -15.67 7.39 -20.42
C ALA A 425 -14.47 8.33 -20.22
N ILE A 426 -13.83 8.79 -21.30
CA ILE A 426 -12.68 9.70 -21.23
C ILE A 426 -13.13 11.13 -20.92
N ASN A 427 -14.28 11.56 -21.49
CA ASN A 427 -14.75 12.93 -21.40
C ASN A 427 -15.82 13.16 -20.29
N THR A 428 -16.21 12.12 -19.55
CA THR A 428 -17.09 12.25 -18.39
C THR A 428 -16.29 12.71 -17.18
N PRO A 429 -16.72 13.78 -16.48
CA PRO A 429 -15.98 14.32 -15.34
C PRO A 429 -16.17 13.53 -14.04
N ASP A 430 -17.13 12.60 -14.00
CA ASP A 430 -17.56 11.90 -12.79
C ASP A 430 -17.67 10.38 -13.02
N ILE A 431 -18.87 9.84 -13.25
CA ILE A 431 -19.14 8.41 -13.41
C ILE A 431 -19.57 8.13 -14.85
N ALA A 432 -18.86 7.24 -15.51
CA ALA A 432 -19.25 6.68 -16.80
C ALA A 432 -19.77 5.25 -16.64
N ILE A 433 -20.89 4.92 -17.28
CA ILE A 433 -21.47 3.59 -17.27
C ILE A 433 -21.44 3.03 -18.69
N ILE A 434 -20.77 1.88 -18.87
CA ILE A 434 -20.67 1.15 -20.13
C ILE A 434 -21.45 -0.14 -20.01
N VAL A 435 -22.56 -0.21 -20.73
CA VAL A 435 -23.42 -1.41 -20.74
C VAL A 435 -23.18 -2.20 -22.03
N GLY A 436 -22.90 -3.48 -21.91
CA GLY A 436 -22.74 -4.34 -23.08
C GLY A 436 -22.89 -5.84 -22.75
N PRO A 437 -23.63 -6.59 -23.59
CA PRO A 437 -23.74 -8.04 -23.47
C PRO A 437 -22.38 -8.75 -23.60
N PRO A 438 -22.29 -10.05 -23.27
CA PRO A 438 -21.10 -10.87 -23.52
C PRO A 438 -20.68 -10.82 -24.99
N GLY A 439 -19.39 -10.86 -25.27
CA GLY A 439 -18.85 -10.87 -26.64
C GLY A 439 -18.81 -9.50 -27.36
N THR A 440 -19.32 -8.41 -26.77
CA THR A 440 -19.29 -7.07 -27.39
C THR A 440 -17.92 -6.37 -27.32
N GLY A 441 -16.92 -7.01 -26.72
CA GLY A 441 -15.57 -6.49 -26.62
C GLY A 441 -15.34 -5.54 -25.43
N LYS A 442 -16.12 -5.67 -24.33
CA LYS A 442 -15.93 -4.88 -23.09
C LYS A 442 -14.47 -4.88 -22.62
N THR A 443 -13.83 -6.05 -22.59
CA THR A 443 -12.42 -6.19 -22.18
C THR A 443 -11.46 -5.40 -23.07
N GLN A 444 -11.73 -5.32 -24.39
CA GLN A 444 -10.94 -4.52 -25.32
C GLN A 444 -11.12 -3.01 -25.05
N VAL A 445 -12.35 -2.59 -24.75
CA VAL A 445 -12.64 -1.22 -24.34
C VAL A 445 -11.95 -0.87 -23.03
N ILE A 446 -11.94 -1.76 -22.04
CA ILE A 446 -11.22 -1.58 -20.77
C ILE A 446 -9.71 -1.42 -21.01
N ALA A 447 -9.10 -2.27 -21.84
CA ALA A 447 -7.68 -2.16 -22.20
C ALA A 447 -7.37 -0.84 -22.93
N ALA A 448 -8.24 -0.44 -23.86
CA ALA A 448 -8.13 0.84 -24.58
C ALA A 448 -8.28 2.05 -23.65
N LEU A 449 -9.20 1.99 -22.69
CA LEU A 449 -9.37 3.01 -21.65
C LEU A 449 -8.12 3.14 -20.76
N GLN A 450 -7.59 2.04 -20.28
CA GLN A 450 -6.37 2.00 -19.47
C GLN A 450 -5.21 2.69 -20.23
N ARG A 451 -5.02 2.31 -21.50
CA ARG A 451 -3.99 2.91 -22.36
C ARG A 451 -4.19 4.41 -22.53
N ARG A 452 -5.41 4.83 -22.93
CA ARG A 452 -5.68 6.24 -23.19
C ARG A 452 -5.60 7.11 -21.94
N LEU A 453 -6.13 6.64 -20.82
CA LEU A 453 -6.08 7.37 -19.55
C LEU A 453 -4.64 7.56 -19.05
N THR A 454 -3.76 6.59 -19.29
CA THR A 454 -2.34 6.73 -18.97
C THR A 454 -1.65 7.74 -19.89
N GLU A 455 -1.97 7.75 -21.20
CA GLU A 455 -1.44 8.75 -22.16
C GLU A 455 -1.90 10.18 -21.84
N LEU A 456 -3.13 10.34 -21.34
CA LEU A 456 -3.72 11.62 -20.99
C LEU A 456 -3.38 12.09 -19.57
N ASN A 457 -2.67 11.26 -18.79
CA ASN A 457 -2.34 11.63 -17.42
C ASN A 457 -1.21 12.67 -17.40
N GLU A 458 -1.55 13.89 -17.03
CA GLU A 458 -0.64 15.03 -16.89
C GLU A 458 0.08 15.06 -15.53
N SER A 459 -0.24 14.09 -14.63
CA SER A 459 0.35 14.01 -13.30
C SER A 459 1.83 13.64 -13.39
N SER A 460 2.64 14.17 -12.50
CA SER A 460 4.09 13.85 -12.39
C SER A 460 4.36 12.37 -12.07
N THR A 461 3.36 11.62 -11.60
CA THR A 461 3.47 10.20 -11.25
C THR A 461 2.40 9.38 -11.95
N LEU A 462 2.87 8.46 -12.81
CA LEU A 462 2.00 7.46 -13.46
C LEU A 462 1.79 6.20 -12.59
N ARG A 463 2.54 6.08 -11.50
CA ARG A 463 2.55 4.90 -10.64
C ARG A 463 1.19 4.69 -10.00
N HIS A 464 0.65 3.48 -10.14
CA HIS A 464 -0.59 3.05 -9.52
C HIS A 464 -1.74 4.07 -9.69
N SER A 465 -1.88 4.64 -10.89
CA SER A 465 -2.87 5.68 -11.17
C SER A 465 -4.27 5.12 -11.48
N ILE A 466 -4.34 3.88 -11.97
CA ILE A 466 -5.60 3.24 -12.37
C ILE A 466 -5.81 1.96 -11.56
N LEU A 467 -6.96 1.85 -10.90
CA LEU A 467 -7.46 0.62 -10.30
C LEU A 467 -8.43 -0.07 -11.26
N VAL A 468 -8.18 -1.34 -11.56
CA VAL A 468 -9.14 -2.23 -12.24
C VAL A 468 -9.69 -3.21 -11.21
N SER A 469 -10.98 -3.16 -10.97
CA SER A 469 -11.64 -3.98 -9.97
C SER A 469 -12.76 -4.82 -10.56
N SER A 470 -13.08 -5.93 -9.91
CA SER A 470 -14.27 -6.74 -10.19
C SER A 470 -14.69 -7.50 -8.95
N TYR A 471 -15.85 -8.12 -8.98
CA TYR A 471 -16.29 -8.99 -7.89
C TYR A 471 -15.49 -10.29 -7.84
N GLN A 472 -15.19 -10.90 -9.00
CA GLN A 472 -14.52 -12.19 -9.14
C GLN A 472 -13.05 -12.03 -9.54
N HIS A 473 -12.20 -12.95 -9.06
CA HIS A 473 -10.77 -13.01 -9.41
C HIS A 473 -10.53 -13.13 -10.91
N ASP A 474 -11.25 -14.07 -11.56
CA ASP A 474 -11.09 -14.35 -13.00
C ASP A 474 -11.47 -13.16 -13.88
N ALA A 475 -12.47 -12.39 -13.47
CA ALA A 475 -12.84 -11.17 -14.20
C ALA A 475 -11.76 -10.09 -14.10
N VAL A 476 -11.12 -9.94 -12.94
CA VAL A 476 -9.96 -9.04 -12.79
C VAL A 476 -8.81 -9.48 -13.69
N ASP A 477 -8.49 -10.77 -13.69
CA ASP A 477 -7.37 -11.30 -14.48
C ASP A 477 -7.65 -11.18 -15.98
N ASN A 478 -8.90 -11.42 -16.42
CA ASN A 478 -9.31 -11.19 -17.81
C ASN A 478 -9.21 -9.71 -18.21
N ALA A 479 -9.60 -8.79 -17.32
CA ALA A 479 -9.49 -7.35 -17.56
C ALA A 479 -8.03 -6.89 -17.61
N LEU A 480 -7.13 -7.55 -16.87
CA LEU A 480 -5.70 -7.27 -16.85
C LEU A 480 -4.91 -7.97 -17.98
N SER A 481 -5.38 -9.07 -18.51
CA SER A 481 -4.64 -9.92 -19.47
C SER A 481 -4.18 -9.18 -20.74
N ARG A 482 -4.90 -8.11 -21.13
CA ARG A 482 -4.58 -7.23 -22.26
C ARG A 482 -4.01 -5.87 -21.86
N SER A 483 -3.75 -5.69 -20.56
CA SER A 483 -3.29 -4.44 -19.97
C SER A 483 -1.77 -4.36 -19.98
N ASN A 484 -1.19 -4.01 -21.11
CA ASN A 484 0.24 -3.69 -21.20
C ASN A 484 0.37 -2.22 -21.55
N VAL A 485 0.66 -1.40 -20.54
CA VAL A 485 0.74 0.05 -20.70
C VAL A 485 2.18 0.52 -20.49
N LEU A 486 2.69 1.28 -21.45
CA LEU A 486 4.08 1.76 -21.44
C LEU A 486 5.11 0.62 -21.32
N GLY A 487 4.78 -0.56 -21.82
CA GLY A 487 5.66 -1.73 -21.77
C GLY A 487 5.76 -2.42 -20.41
N LEU A 488 5.02 -1.97 -19.37
CA LEU A 488 4.97 -2.59 -18.06
C LEU A 488 3.69 -3.41 -17.86
N PRO A 489 3.76 -4.55 -17.16
CA PRO A 489 2.59 -5.35 -16.84
C PRO A 489 1.76 -4.69 -15.73
N PRO A 490 0.47 -4.98 -15.64
CA PRO A 490 -0.35 -4.58 -14.51
C PRO A 490 0.07 -5.34 -13.23
N THR A 491 -0.09 -4.70 -12.08
CA THR A 491 0.14 -5.35 -10.79
C THR A 491 -1.16 -5.95 -10.25
N ARG A 492 -1.14 -7.25 -9.95
CA ARG A 492 -2.27 -7.95 -9.33
C ARG A 492 -2.10 -7.95 -7.81
N VAL A 493 -3.14 -7.52 -7.08
CA VAL A 493 -3.18 -7.53 -5.62
C VAL A 493 -4.26 -8.52 -5.14
N GLY A 494 -3.93 -9.31 -4.15
CA GLY A 494 -4.79 -10.31 -3.52
C GLY A 494 -4.38 -11.74 -3.84
N ILE A 495 -4.46 -12.60 -2.81
CA ILE A 495 -4.10 -14.03 -2.88
C ILE A 495 -5.29 -14.79 -3.49
N ARG A 496 -5.06 -15.64 -4.48
CA ARG A 496 -5.97 -16.72 -4.82
C ARG A 496 -5.87 -17.83 -3.77
N SER A 497 -6.93 -18.61 -3.56
CA SER A 497 -6.86 -19.73 -2.63
C SER A 497 -5.78 -20.73 -3.07
N SER A 498 -5.12 -21.36 -2.11
CA SER A 498 -3.90 -22.18 -2.21
C SER A 498 -3.91 -23.39 -3.16
N ASN A 499 -4.92 -23.54 -4.02
CA ASN A 499 -5.02 -24.67 -4.95
C ASN A 499 -4.61 -24.35 -6.40
N ASP A 500 -4.07 -23.15 -6.66
CA ASP A 500 -3.72 -22.70 -8.01
C ASP A 500 -2.18 -22.57 -8.15
N ASP A 501 -1.47 -23.70 -7.97
CA ASP A 501 -0.01 -23.84 -8.10
C ASP A 501 0.56 -23.55 -9.50
N GLY A 502 -0.24 -23.10 -10.44
CA GLY A 502 0.15 -22.99 -11.86
C GLY A 502 0.17 -21.58 -12.46
N GLN A 503 -0.28 -20.53 -11.74
CA GLN A 503 -0.34 -19.20 -12.35
C GLN A 503 0.90 -18.36 -12.03
N VAL A 504 1.80 -18.25 -13.03
CA VAL A 504 3.00 -17.42 -12.96
C VAL A 504 2.61 -15.94 -12.82
N ASP A 505 3.22 -15.23 -11.88
CA ASP A 505 3.03 -13.78 -11.67
C ASP A 505 3.30 -12.99 -12.96
N SER A 506 2.46 -12.02 -13.26
CA SER A 506 2.60 -11.15 -14.44
C SER A 506 3.96 -10.43 -14.49
N ALA A 507 4.52 -10.07 -13.34
CA ALA A 507 5.86 -9.48 -13.25
C ALA A 507 6.94 -10.51 -13.59
N ASP A 508 6.80 -11.78 -13.15
CA ASP A 508 7.74 -12.85 -13.52
C ASP A 508 7.68 -13.18 -15.01
N MET A 509 6.49 -13.28 -15.59
CA MET A 509 6.33 -13.47 -17.03
C MET A 509 6.95 -12.35 -17.85
N TRP A 510 6.72 -11.11 -17.43
CA TRP A 510 7.29 -9.94 -18.09
C TRP A 510 8.81 -9.92 -17.95
N ARG A 511 9.34 -10.19 -16.77
CA ARG A 511 10.77 -10.25 -16.47
C ARG A 511 11.47 -11.29 -17.38
N GLU A 512 10.91 -12.50 -17.46
CA GLU A 512 11.45 -13.58 -18.27
C GLU A 512 11.40 -13.27 -19.77
N LYS A 513 10.29 -12.72 -20.25
CA LYS A 513 10.14 -12.26 -21.63
C LYS A 513 11.18 -11.17 -21.94
N LYS A 514 11.32 -10.17 -21.06
CA LYS A 514 12.30 -9.08 -21.26
C LYS A 514 13.74 -9.59 -21.20
N ARG A 515 14.03 -10.53 -20.31
CA ARG A 515 15.33 -11.19 -20.26
C ARG A 515 15.68 -11.86 -21.60
N THR A 516 14.73 -12.54 -22.21
CA THR A 516 14.91 -13.19 -23.52
C THR A 516 15.06 -12.16 -24.65
N GLU A 517 14.25 -11.10 -24.68
CA GLU A 517 14.34 -10.02 -25.66
C GLU A 517 15.69 -9.29 -25.57
N VAL A 518 16.14 -8.98 -24.35
CA VAL A 518 17.42 -8.29 -24.11
C VAL A 518 18.59 -9.21 -24.48
N ALA A 519 18.52 -10.51 -24.15
CA ALA A 519 19.55 -11.48 -24.54
C ALA A 519 19.71 -11.55 -26.08
N ALA A 520 18.59 -11.62 -26.81
CA ALA A 520 18.66 -11.63 -28.29
C ALA A 520 19.27 -10.34 -28.84
N ARG A 521 18.90 -9.17 -28.29
CA ARG A 521 19.47 -7.88 -28.71
C ARG A 521 20.96 -7.75 -28.36
N LEU A 522 21.37 -8.28 -27.20
CA LEU A 522 22.78 -8.32 -26.82
C LEU A 522 23.60 -9.20 -27.78
N GLU A 523 23.09 -10.38 -28.17
CA GLU A 523 23.78 -11.22 -29.15
C GLU A 523 23.94 -10.54 -30.51
N GLU A 524 22.92 -9.81 -30.96
CA GLU A 524 22.98 -9.01 -32.18
C GLU A 524 24.05 -7.91 -32.07
N LEU A 525 24.02 -7.11 -31.02
CA LEU A 525 25.01 -6.03 -30.79
C LEU A 525 26.43 -6.56 -30.61
N ARG A 526 26.59 -7.73 -29.96
CA ARG A 526 27.89 -8.38 -29.83
C ARG A 526 28.47 -8.83 -31.17
N ARG A 527 27.63 -9.32 -32.10
CA ARG A 527 28.04 -9.68 -33.47
C ARG A 527 28.47 -8.44 -34.29
N GLU A 528 27.76 -7.32 -34.05
CA GLU A 528 28.08 -6.05 -34.73
C GLU A 528 29.32 -5.37 -34.15
N ASN A 529 29.73 -5.69 -32.91
CA ASN A 529 30.84 -5.06 -32.21
C ASN A 529 31.94 -6.09 -31.84
N PRO A 530 33.04 -6.21 -32.61
CA PRO A 530 34.10 -7.21 -32.37
C PRO A 530 34.87 -6.99 -31.04
N LEU A 531 34.86 -5.75 -30.51
CA LEU A 531 35.49 -5.42 -29.22
C LEU A 531 34.76 -6.07 -28.02
N SER A 532 33.47 -6.45 -28.17
CA SER A 532 32.64 -6.90 -27.05
C SER A 532 33.20 -8.16 -26.40
N SER A 533 33.69 -9.12 -27.17
CA SER A 533 34.22 -10.38 -26.63
C SER A 533 35.49 -10.17 -25.79
N VAL A 534 36.36 -9.26 -26.20
CA VAL A 534 37.64 -8.93 -25.51
C VAL A 534 37.33 -8.22 -24.19
N VAL A 535 36.36 -7.27 -24.22
CA VAL A 535 35.93 -6.55 -23.02
C VAL A 535 35.23 -7.49 -22.03
N ASP A 536 34.37 -8.40 -22.50
CA ASP A 536 33.71 -9.39 -21.66
C ASP A 536 34.71 -10.33 -20.98
N GLU A 537 35.71 -10.78 -21.70
CA GLU A 537 36.79 -11.63 -21.16
C GLU A 537 37.62 -10.86 -20.12
N LEU A 538 37.94 -9.59 -20.40
CA LEU A 538 38.64 -8.71 -19.46
C LEU A 538 37.82 -8.53 -18.16
N ASN A 539 36.56 -8.16 -18.26
CA ASN A 539 35.68 -7.97 -17.09
C ASN A 539 35.54 -9.26 -16.26
N LEU A 540 35.37 -10.41 -16.92
CA LEU A 540 35.33 -11.70 -16.25
C LEU A 540 36.58 -11.98 -15.43
N ASN A 541 37.78 -11.69 -15.98
CA ASN A 541 39.05 -11.90 -15.30
C ASN A 541 39.25 -10.88 -14.16
N ILE A 542 38.85 -9.64 -14.34
CA ILE A 542 38.86 -8.61 -13.28
C ILE A 542 37.99 -9.06 -12.11
N VAL A 543 36.73 -9.51 -12.35
CA VAL A 543 35.84 -10.00 -11.30
C VAL A 543 36.43 -11.21 -10.56
N LYS A 544 36.97 -12.18 -11.30
CA LYS A 544 37.62 -13.36 -10.68
C LYS A 544 38.83 -12.99 -9.82
N LEU A 545 39.60 -11.97 -10.21
CA LEU A 545 40.75 -11.47 -9.42
C LEU A 545 40.27 -10.71 -8.18
N LYS A 546 39.17 -9.92 -8.26
CA LYS A 546 38.63 -9.19 -7.13
C LYS A 546 38.00 -10.11 -6.07
N ILE A 547 37.38 -11.21 -6.46
CA ILE A 547 36.81 -12.21 -5.54
C ILE A 547 37.92 -12.89 -4.69
N GLY A 548 39.15 -12.90 -5.18
CA GLY A 548 40.31 -13.38 -4.41
C GLY A 548 40.43 -14.88 -4.25
N ASN A 549 39.55 -15.68 -4.86
CA ASN A 549 39.57 -17.13 -4.78
C ASN A 549 40.44 -17.74 -5.88
N GLY A 550 41.52 -18.38 -5.50
CA GLY A 550 42.38 -19.08 -6.46
C GLY A 550 43.76 -19.39 -5.91
N ALA A 551 44.41 -20.43 -6.47
CA ALA A 551 45.80 -20.72 -6.20
C ALA A 551 46.69 -19.63 -6.78
N PHE A 552 47.80 -19.31 -6.13
CA PHE A 552 48.72 -18.27 -6.56
C PHE A 552 49.15 -18.40 -8.04
N PRO A 553 49.51 -19.58 -8.58
CA PRO A 553 49.86 -19.74 -9.99
C PRO A 553 48.71 -19.45 -10.97
N GLU A 554 47.50 -19.80 -10.58
CA GLU A 554 46.33 -19.56 -11.40
C GLU A 554 45.99 -18.06 -11.40
N ARG A 555 46.14 -17.39 -10.25
CA ARG A 555 45.96 -15.95 -10.11
C ARG A 555 46.92 -15.16 -10.97
N LEU A 556 48.20 -15.53 -10.95
CA LEU A 556 49.25 -14.90 -11.78
C LEU A 556 48.95 -15.05 -13.27
N ARG A 557 48.49 -16.24 -13.72
CA ARG A 557 48.06 -16.43 -15.13
C ARG A 557 46.94 -15.51 -15.53
N ARG A 558 45.97 -15.28 -14.62
CA ARG A 558 44.85 -14.34 -14.87
C ARG A 558 45.31 -12.89 -14.92
N GLN A 559 46.27 -12.50 -14.06
CA GLN A 559 46.90 -11.18 -14.10
C GLN A 559 47.61 -10.93 -15.43
N GLU A 560 48.33 -11.94 -15.93
CA GLU A 560 48.99 -11.88 -17.26
C GLU A 560 48.00 -11.82 -18.41
N LEU A 561 46.87 -12.54 -18.27
CA LEU A 561 45.77 -12.49 -19.26
C LEU A 561 45.13 -11.11 -19.32
N VAL A 562 44.89 -10.47 -18.17
CA VAL A 562 44.39 -9.10 -18.10
C VAL A 562 45.35 -8.15 -18.87
N GLY A 563 46.66 -8.23 -18.66
CA GLY A 563 47.65 -7.43 -19.41
C GLY A 563 47.56 -7.63 -20.93
N LYS A 564 47.47 -8.89 -21.40
CA LYS A 564 47.30 -9.20 -22.83
C LYS A 564 46.00 -8.67 -23.43
N LEU A 565 44.88 -8.75 -22.66
CA LEU A 565 43.60 -8.23 -23.10
C LEU A 565 43.64 -6.70 -23.20
N LEU A 566 44.34 -6.01 -22.29
CA LEU A 566 44.58 -4.57 -22.36
C LEU A 566 45.38 -4.19 -23.61
N GLU A 567 46.46 -4.91 -23.90
CA GLU A 567 47.26 -4.73 -25.14
C GLU A 567 46.35 -4.90 -26.38
N THR A 568 45.53 -5.95 -26.44
CA THR A 568 44.59 -6.18 -27.55
C THR A 568 43.61 -5.02 -27.72
N LEU A 569 43.08 -4.47 -26.63
CA LEU A 569 42.17 -3.32 -26.68
C LEU A 569 42.88 -2.05 -27.18
N ILE A 570 44.12 -1.84 -26.77
CA ILE A 570 44.93 -0.72 -27.24
C ILE A 570 45.22 -0.82 -28.76
N GLU A 571 45.54 -2.01 -29.25
CA GLU A 571 45.72 -2.28 -30.69
C GLU A 571 44.44 -2.00 -31.51
N GLN A 572 43.27 -2.23 -30.87
CA GLN A 572 41.95 -1.96 -31.45
C GLN A 572 41.48 -0.50 -31.26
N GLY A 573 42.33 0.37 -30.73
CA GLY A 573 42.10 1.82 -30.67
C GLY A 573 41.55 2.34 -29.34
N VAL A 574 41.40 1.51 -28.30
CA VAL A 574 41.01 1.94 -26.95
C VAL A 574 42.25 2.51 -26.25
N ARG A 575 42.26 3.80 -25.92
CA ARG A 575 43.43 4.49 -25.35
C ARG A 575 43.31 4.57 -23.83
N PHE A 576 43.94 3.65 -23.11
CA PHE A 576 44.15 3.74 -21.67
C PHE A 576 45.21 4.78 -21.30
N SER A 577 45.23 5.23 -20.05
CA SER A 577 46.31 6.06 -19.52
C SER A 577 47.62 5.26 -19.43
N ASP A 578 48.68 5.84 -19.90
CA ASP A 578 50.02 5.22 -19.83
C ASP A 578 50.41 4.87 -18.38
N THR A 579 49.94 5.65 -17.42
CA THR A 579 50.18 5.41 -15.99
C THR A 579 49.47 4.15 -15.49
N THR A 580 48.22 3.90 -15.92
CA THR A 580 47.43 2.72 -15.49
C THR A 580 48.04 1.43 -16.06
N ILE A 581 48.48 1.44 -17.33
CA ILE A 581 49.12 0.28 -17.95
C ILE A 581 50.46 0.00 -17.28
N PHE A 582 51.30 1.05 -17.09
CA PHE A 582 52.61 0.90 -16.44
C PHE A 582 52.49 0.35 -15.01
N GLU A 583 51.58 0.90 -14.19
CA GLU A 583 51.35 0.43 -12.82
C GLU A 583 50.89 -1.04 -12.79
N TRP A 584 50.09 -1.47 -13.76
CA TRP A 584 49.64 -2.86 -13.85
C TRP A 584 50.81 -3.80 -14.24
N ASP A 585 51.58 -3.44 -15.23
CA ASP A 585 52.72 -4.25 -15.70
C ASP A 585 53.82 -4.34 -14.64
N GLU A 586 54.06 -3.28 -13.89
CA GLU A 586 54.98 -3.28 -12.74
C GLU A 586 54.50 -4.23 -11.69
N TYR A 587 53.21 -4.18 -11.33
CA TYR A 587 52.61 -5.07 -10.35
C TYR A 587 52.69 -6.55 -10.77
N VAL A 588 52.34 -6.88 -12.01
CA VAL A 588 52.41 -8.26 -12.52
C VAL A 588 53.89 -8.74 -12.55
N SER A 589 54.83 -7.87 -12.87
CA SER A 589 56.27 -8.17 -12.86
C SER A 589 56.77 -8.46 -11.44
N GLU A 590 56.32 -7.71 -10.43
CA GLU A 590 56.60 -7.97 -9.02
C GLU A 590 56.07 -9.37 -8.61
N GLN A 591 54.86 -9.74 -9.03
CA GLN A 591 54.26 -11.05 -8.72
C GLN A 591 55.05 -12.20 -9.40
N LYS A 592 55.54 -12.02 -10.62
CA LYS A 592 56.43 -13.00 -11.31
C LYS A 592 57.71 -13.23 -10.55
N GLU A 593 58.34 -12.17 -10.06
CA GLU A 593 59.57 -12.27 -9.28
C GLU A 593 59.30 -12.98 -7.92
N ILE A 594 58.18 -12.72 -7.28
CA ILE A 594 57.80 -13.43 -6.06
C ILE A 594 57.63 -14.92 -6.34
N GLU A 595 56.96 -15.31 -7.44
CA GLU A 595 56.79 -16.71 -7.83
C GLU A 595 58.14 -17.40 -8.15
N LYS A 596 59.06 -16.75 -8.88
CA LYS A 596 60.39 -17.28 -9.14
C LYS A 596 61.17 -17.55 -7.85
N ARG A 597 61.08 -16.66 -6.87
CA ARG A 597 61.76 -16.83 -5.57
C ARG A 597 61.19 -17.95 -4.72
N ARG A 598 59.92 -18.35 -4.95
CA ARG A 598 59.26 -19.45 -4.26
C ARG A 598 59.75 -20.82 -4.67
N LEU A 599 60.40 -20.97 -5.83
CA LEU A 599 60.75 -22.25 -6.39
C LEU A 599 62.20 -22.66 -5.95
N VAL A 600 62.30 -23.72 -5.18
CA VAL A 600 63.54 -24.48 -5.00
C VAL A 600 63.52 -25.68 -5.97
N ASP A 601 64.63 -25.95 -6.65
CA ASP A 601 64.73 -27.04 -7.62
C ASP A 601 64.33 -28.38 -6.98
N PRO A 602 63.30 -29.08 -7.45
CA PRO A 602 62.88 -30.35 -6.89
C PRO A 602 63.89 -31.50 -7.07
N ALA A 603 64.94 -31.31 -7.94
CA ALA A 603 65.99 -32.34 -8.17
C ALA A 603 66.91 -32.58 -6.95
N THR A 604 66.85 -31.72 -5.93
CA THR A 604 67.79 -31.80 -4.77
C THR A 604 67.57 -32.94 -3.81
N GLY A 605 66.47 -33.69 -3.90
CA GLY A 605 66.12 -34.75 -2.90
C GLY A 605 65.73 -34.18 -1.52
N LEU A 606 65.84 -32.86 -1.31
CA LEU A 606 65.67 -32.18 -0.04
C LEU A 606 64.22 -32.39 0.55
N ALA A 607 63.25 -32.58 -0.30
CA ALA A 607 61.87 -32.86 0.14
C ALA A 607 61.72 -34.06 1.09
N ARG A 608 62.58 -35.08 0.89
CA ARG A 608 62.58 -36.29 1.77
C ARG A 608 63.02 -35.92 3.20
N PHE A 609 64.05 -35.10 3.32
CA PHE A 609 64.61 -34.69 4.61
C PHE A 609 63.72 -33.73 5.32
N VAL A 610 63.10 -32.77 4.61
CA VAL A 610 62.10 -31.84 5.19
C VAL A 610 60.85 -32.57 5.67
N ARG A 611 60.37 -33.58 4.94
CA ARG A 611 59.26 -34.43 5.39
C ARG A 611 59.61 -35.28 6.62
N GLY A 612 60.90 -35.62 6.79
CA GLY A 612 61.40 -36.36 7.90
C GLY A 612 61.39 -35.63 9.25
N ILE A 613 61.18 -34.28 9.24
CA ILE A 613 61.21 -33.49 10.47
C ILE A 613 60.07 -33.98 11.43
N ARG A 614 60.41 -34.26 12.61
CA ARG A 614 59.52 -34.70 13.69
C ARG A 614 58.93 -33.46 14.42
N THR A 615 57.63 -33.29 14.38
CA THR A 615 56.94 -32.15 14.99
C THR A 615 56.04 -32.52 16.18
N ASN A 616 56.05 -33.83 16.54
CA ASN A 616 55.31 -34.32 17.69
C ASN A 616 56.29 -34.71 18.78
N PRO A 617 56.06 -34.42 20.07
CA PRO A 617 56.96 -34.71 21.17
C PRO A 617 57.43 -36.18 21.22
N VAL A 618 56.51 -37.13 21.02
CA VAL A 618 56.79 -38.58 21.07
C VAL A 618 57.72 -38.99 19.90
N SER A 619 57.38 -38.59 18.66
CA SER A 619 58.18 -38.91 17.50
C SER A 619 59.49 -38.13 17.46
N TYR A 620 59.58 -36.95 18.08
CA TYR A 620 60.83 -36.22 18.20
C TYR A 620 61.82 -36.90 19.19
N SER A 621 61.34 -37.43 20.28
CA SER A 621 62.16 -38.14 21.26
C SER A 621 62.79 -39.40 20.65
N ASP A 622 62.22 -40.00 19.63
CA ASP A 622 62.73 -41.21 18.95
C ASP A 622 63.94 -40.89 18.04
N ASP A 623 63.72 -40.16 16.94
CA ASP A 623 64.78 -39.88 15.96
C ASP A 623 64.87 -38.39 15.55
N GLY A 624 64.23 -37.48 16.31
CA GLY A 624 64.08 -36.05 15.91
C GLY A 624 65.43 -35.34 15.74
N VAL A 625 66.38 -35.56 16.62
CA VAL A 625 67.73 -34.94 16.56
C VAL A 625 68.50 -35.39 15.29
N GLU A 626 68.43 -36.71 15.00
CA GLU A 626 69.10 -37.26 13.79
C GLU A 626 68.50 -36.69 12.52
N ARG A 627 67.16 -36.55 12.45
CA ARG A 627 66.45 -35.94 11.31
C ARG A 627 66.85 -34.49 11.08
N ILE A 628 67.04 -33.72 12.15
CA ILE A 628 67.48 -32.32 12.03
C ILE A 628 68.97 -32.27 11.61
N LEU A 629 69.80 -33.15 12.08
CA LEU A 629 71.22 -33.23 11.63
C LEU A 629 71.31 -33.57 10.15
N ASP A 630 70.57 -34.54 9.67
CA ASP A 630 70.50 -34.93 8.29
C ASP A 630 69.98 -33.78 7.41
N LEU A 631 68.95 -33.09 7.86
CA LEU A 631 68.43 -31.93 7.18
C LEU A 631 69.46 -30.82 7.10
N ASN A 632 70.17 -30.49 8.17
CA ASN A 632 71.23 -29.47 8.18
C ASN A 632 72.31 -29.73 7.14
N ARG A 633 72.79 -31.03 7.06
CA ARG A 633 73.76 -31.45 6.05
C ARG A 633 73.27 -31.21 4.61
N GLU A 634 71.94 -31.51 4.35
CA GLU A 634 71.37 -31.34 3.01
C GLU A 634 71.11 -29.91 2.70
N LEU A 635 70.73 -29.04 3.64
CA LEU A 635 70.59 -27.60 3.48
C LEU A 635 71.92 -26.95 3.12
N GLU A 636 73.03 -27.34 3.80
CA GLU A 636 74.41 -26.91 3.52
C GLU A 636 74.86 -27.39 2.15
N ARG A 637 74.67 -28.67 1.83
CA ARG A 637 75.06 -29.28 0.57
C ARG A 637 74.42 -28.64 -0.65
N ASN A 638 73.16 -28.26 -0.48
CA ASN A 638 72.42 -27.66 -1.56
C ASN A 638 72.40 -26.08 -1.55
N PHE A 639 73.21 -25.48 -0.64
CA PHE A 639 73.35 -24.02 -0.49
C PHE A 639 71.99 -23.32 -0.26
N ILE A 640 71.02 -23.99 0.43
CA ILE A 640 69.68 -23.44 0.67
C ILE A 640 69.74 -22.41 1.80
N ARG A 641 69.33 -21.17 1.49
CA ARG A 641 69.24 -20.11 2.49
C ARG A 641 67.93 -20.25 3.26
N ILE A 642 68.00 -20.27 4.58
CA ILE A 642 66.94 -20.25 5.57
C ILE A 642 67.08 -18.97 6.41
N LEU A 643 66.01 -18.57 7.11
CA LEU A 643 66.01 -17.41 7.98
C LEU A 643 66.93 -17.61 9.20
N ASP A 644 67.51 -16.56 9.74
CA ASP A 644 68.47 -16.64 10.85
C ASP A 644 67.87 -17.28 12.10
N HIS A 645 66.60 -16.98 12.41
CA HIS A 645 65.90 -17.59 13.54
C HIS A 645 65.61 -19.07 13.30
N GLU A 646 65.34 -19.49 12.06
CA GLU A 646 65.15 -20.93 11.71
C GLU A 646 66.50 -21.65 11.81
N ARG A 647 67.58 -21.06 11.37
CA ARG A 647 68.93 -21.61 11.48
C ARG A 647 69.32 -21.79 12.94
N GLU A 648 69.03 -20.83 13.82
CA GLU A 648 69.33 -20.92 15.25
C GLU A 648 68.49 -21.99 15.93
N LEU A 649 67.21 -22.15 15.59
CA LEU A 649 66.35 -23.22 16.07
C LEU A 649 66.93 -24.58 15.70
N LEU A 650 67.22 -24.77 14.39
CA LEU A 650 67.81 -26.07 13.93
C LEU A 650 69.17 -26.37 14.57
N ARG A 651 70.04 -25.34 14.75
CA ARG A 651 71.37 -25.54 15.43
C ARG A 651 71.19 -25.97 16.89
N ARG A 652 70.30 -25.27 17.60
CA ARG A 652 70.00 -25.55 19.02
C ARG A 652 69.44 -26.98 19.22
N LEU A 653 68.52 -27.39 18.37
CA LEU A 653 67.92 -28.70 18.39
C LEU A 653 68.82 -29.78 17.88
N ALA A 654 69.70 -29.54 16.94
CA ALA A 654 70.77 -30.45 16.51
C ALA A 654 71.81 -30.70 17.61
N GLY A 655 72.03 -29.77 18.56
CA GLY A 655 72.89 -29.93 19.75
C GLY A 655 72.28 -30.79 20.87
N GLY A 656 71.08 -31.41 20.62
CA GLY A 656 70.48 -32.29 21.59
C GLY A 656 69.60 -31.60 22.64
N ALA A 657 69.28 -30.33 22.43
CA ALA A 657 68.33 -29.59 23.29
C ALA A 657 66.92 -30.22 23.21
N CYS A 658 66.27 -30.50 24.35
CA CYS A 658 64.88 -30.94 24.39
C CYS A 658 63.95 -29.83 23.88
N PRO A 659 63.12 -30.10 22.83
CA PRO A 659 62.25 -29.09 22.30
C PRO A 659 61.03 -28.77 23.23
N GLY A 660 60.86 -27.54 23.52
CA GLY A 660 59.57 -27.09 24.11
C GLY A 660 58.42 -27.14 23.12
N ARG A 661 57.20 -26.99 23.60
CA ARG A 661 56.01 -26.91 22.69
C ARG A 661 56.13 -25.87 21.59
N ARG A 662 56.66 -24.70 21.91
CA ARG A 662 56.91 -23.60 20.94
C ARG A 662 57.92 -23.99 19.88
N ASP A 663 58.97 -24.74 20.23
CA ASP A 663 59.98 -25.20 19.28
C ASP A 663 59.37 -26.19 18.27
N LEU A 664 58.51 -27.09 18.71
CA LEU A 664 57.82 -28.02 17.82
C LEU A 664 56.79 -27.34 16.90
N GLU A 665 56.13 -26.32 17.37
CA GLU A 665 55.25 -25.48 16.56
C GLU A 665 56.10 -24.72 15.48
N MET A 666 57.24 -24.16 15.84
CA MET A 666 58.18 -23.53 14.91
C MET A 666 58.76 -24.53 13.90
N LEU A 667 59.11 -25.75 14.32
CA LEU A 667 59.53 -26.81 13.40
C LEU A 667 58.45 -27.22 12.43
N SER A 668 57.20 -27.26 12.89
CA SER A 668 56.04 -27.55 12.03
C SER A 668 55.85 -26.45 10.97
N ALA A 669 55.92 -25.19 11.39
CA ALA A 669 55.84 -24.05 10.48
C ALA A 669 57.00 -24.07 9.44
N PHE A 670 58.22 -24.28 9.93
CA PHE A 670 59.40 -24.38 9.03
C PHE A 670 59.24 -25.52 8.01
N ARG A 671 58.84 -26.75 8.50
CA ARG A 671 58.60 -27.89 7.60
C ARG A 671 57.60 -27.56 6.51
N ASN A 672 56.46 -26.95 6.86
CA ASN A 672 55.42 -26.62 5.91
C ASN A 672 55.91 -25.55 4.89
N THR A 673 56.55 -24.49 5.40
CA THR A 673 57.11 -23.44 4.52
C THR A 673 58.16 -24.00 3.55
N MET A 674 59.03 -24.88 4.01
CA MET A 674 60.04 -25.51 3.14
C MET A 674 59.39 -26.47 2.14
N LEU A 675 58.39 -27.25 2.53
CA LEU A 675 57.65 -28.10 1.58
C LEU A 675 56.92 -27.28 0.51
N ASP A 676 56.35 -26.17 0.86
CA ASP A 676 55.74 -25.26 -0.11
C ASP A 676 56.73 -24.71 -1.11
N ARG A 677 57.99 -24.49 -0.68
CA ARG A 677 59.07 -24.01 -1.57
C ARG A 677 59.62 -25.13 -2.49
N ILE A 678 59.61 -26.42 -2.02
CA ILE A 678 60.25 -27.51 -2.75
C ILE A 678 59.26 -28.28 -3.63
N VAL A 679 58.03 -28.52 -3.18
CA VAL A 679 57.12 -29.48 -3.82
C VAL A 679 55.75 -28.87 -4.07
N ARG A 680 55.58 -28.29 -5.23
CA ARG A 680 54.30 -27.72 -5.67
C ARG A 680 53.11 -28.69 -5.64
N VAL A 681 53.33 -29.99 -5.81
CA VAL A 681 52.26 -30.99 -5.98
C VAL A 681 51.70 -31.46 -4.63
N TYR A 682 52.37 -31.20 -3.53
CA TYR A 682 51.99 -31.72 -2.20
C TYR A 682 51.54 -30.65 -1.20
N SER A 683 51.75 -29.39 -1.50
CA SER A 683 51.07 -28.32 -0.78
C SER A 683 49.75 -28.05 -1.42
N PRO A 684 48.63 -28.14 -0.67
CA PRO A 684 47.40 -27.56 -1.19
C PRO A 684 47.76 -26.12 -1.57
N SER A 685 47.50 -25.76 -2.82
CA SER A 685 47.69 -24.38 -3.31
C SER A 685 47.05 -23.45 -2.28
N ALA A 686 47.82 -22.53 -1.71
CA ALA A 686 47.29 -21.58 -0.75
C ALA A 686 46.15 -20.84 -1.42
N ILE A 687 44.91 -21.08 -0.96
CA ILE A 687 43.76 -20.32 -1.46
C ILE A 687 43.92 -18.90 -0.96
N VAL A 688 44.12 -17.98 -1.86
CA VAL A 688 44.12 -16.55 -1.52
C VAL A 688 42.64 -16.14 -1.24
N LEU A 689 42.26 -16.10 0.04
CA LEU A 689 40.92 -15.73 0.46
C LEU A 689 40.63 -14.23 0.37
N LYS A 690 41.66 -13.40 0.24
CA LYS A 690 41.52 -11.95 0.07
C LYS A 690 42.46 -11.47 -1.03
N ALA A 691 41.92 -10.69 -1.95
CA ALA A 691 42.73 -10.01 -2.95
C ALA A 691 43.63 -8.95 -2.29
N ASP A 692 44.80 -8.73 -2.85
CA ASP A 692 45.72 -7.67 -2.43
C ASP A 692 45.06 -6.31 -2.60
N PRO A 693 45.03 -5.41 -1.57
CA PRO A 693 44.46 -4.07 -1.69
C PRO A 693 45.08 -3.27 -2.86
N LYS A 694 46.38 -3.43 -3.16
CA LYS A 694 47.04 -2.80 -4.32
C LYS A 694 46.43 -3.29 -5.64
N GLU A 695 46.22 -4.61 -5.76
CA GLU A 695 45.58 -5.24 -6.92
C GLU A 695 44.15 -4.76 -7.12
N ILE A 696 43.34 -4.76 -6.05
CA ILE A 696 41.95 -4.28 -6.12
C ILE A 696 41.89 -2.83 -6.60
N SER A 697 42.80 -1.99 -6.12
CA SER A 697 42.89 -0.58 -6.52
C SER A 697 43.23 -0.43 -8.01
N LEU A 698 44.21 -1.19 -8.50
CA LEU A 698 44.63 -1.17 -9.91
C LEU A 698 43.53 -1.70 -10.84
N LEU A 699 42.91 -2.80 -10.48
CA LEU A 699 41.75 -3.35 -11.21
C LEU A 699 40.57 -2.37 -11.21
N GLY A 700 40.36 -1.62 -10.13
CA GLY A 700 39.37 -0.55 -10.05
C GLY A 700 39.67 0.63 -10.97
N LYS A 701 40.95 1.01 -11.11
CA LYS A 701 41.39 2.04 -12.08
C LYS A 701 41.14 1.59 -13.51
N ILE A 702 41.56 0.36 -13.86
CA ILE A 702 41.37 -0.21 -15.21
C ILE A 702 39.85 -0.24 -15.54
N GLU A 703 39.02 -0.72 -14.63
CA GLU A 703 37.55 -0.81 -14.83
C GLU A 703 36.92 0.59 -15.00
N SER A 704 37.34 1.57 -14.21
CA SER A 704 36.85 2.95 -14.31
C SER A 704 37.23 3.62 -15.61
N GLU A 705 38.51 3.47 -16.06
CA GLU A 705 38.96 4.00 -17.33
C GLU A 705 38.26 3.32 -18.50
N LEU A 706 38.16 1.99 -18.48
CA LEU A 706 37.42 1.22 -19.49
C LEU A 706 35.96 1.70 -19.61
N TYR A 707 35.29 1.89 -18.49
CA TYR A 707 33.91 2.40 -18.46
C TYR A 707 33.80 3.77 -19.13
N GLU A 708 34.63 4.72 -18.75
CA GLU A 708 34.59 6.08 -19.30
C GLU A 708 34.97 6.13 -20.80
N LEU A 709 35.88 5.27 -21.25
CA LEU A 709 36.28 5.17 -22.65
C LEU A 709 35.18 4.56 -23.53
N LEU A 710 34.50 3.54 -23.01
CA LEU A 710 33.47 2.82 -23.74
C LEU A 710 32.06 3.48 -23.65
N LYS A 711 31.81 4.29 -22.62
CA LYS A 711 30.54 4.98 -22.41
C LYS A 711 30.12 5.88 -23.60
N ARG A 712 31.08 6.40 -24.35
CA ARG A 712 30.86 7.28 -25.51
C ARG A 712 30.77 6.53 -26.84
N THR A 713 30.84 5.22 -26.82
CA THR A 713 30.75 4.33 -27.98
C THR A 713 29.47 3.52 -27.98
N ASP A 714 29.11 2.84 -29.04
CA ASP A 714 28.00 1.90 -29.13
C ASP A 714 28.09 0.77 -28.07
N TYR A 715 29.28 0.56 -27.52
CA TYR A 715 29.49 -0.34 -26.38
C TYR A 715 28.78 0.12 -25.07
N GLY A 716 28.57 1.42 -24.90
CA GLY A 716 27.80 1.93 -23.74
C GLY A 716 26.38 1.41 -23.71
N VAL A 717 25.74 1.25 -24.87
CA VAL A 717 24.42 0.64 -25.00
C VAL A 717 24.45 -0.84 -24.62
N LEU A 718 25.48 -1.57 -25.09
CA LEU A 718 25.69 -2.98 -24.78
C LEU A 718 25.86 -3.19 -23.28
N GLN A 719 26.71 -2.39 -22.62
CA GLN A 719 26.94 -2.46 -21.17
C GLN A 719 25.68 -2.11 -20.35
N ALA A 720 24.91 -1.12 -20.79
CA ALA A 720 23.64 -0.78 -20.14
C ALA A 720 22.62 -1.93 -20.24
N LEU A 721 22.53 -2.58 -21.41
CA LEU A 721 21.68 -3.76 -21.62
C LEU A 721 22.15 -4.98 -20.82
N GLU A 722 23.46 -5.20 -20.70
CA GLU A 722 24.05 -6.26 -19.87
C GLU A 722 23.74 -6.05 -18.38
N SER A 723 23.97 -4.82 -17.88
CA SER A 723 23.62 -4.45 -16.51
C SER A 723 22.12 -4.65 -16.23
N PHE A 724 21.27 -4.29 -17.21
CA PHE A 724 19.84 -4.50 -17.13
C PHE A 724 19.47 -5.99 -17.12
N GLN A 725 20.08 -6.79 -18.02
CA GLN A 725 19.89 -8.24 -18.04
C GLN A 725 20.32 -8.90 -16.74
N LEU A 726 21.47 -8.49 -16.18
CA LEU A 726 21.97 -8.98 -14.90
C LEU A 726 21.01 -8.64 -13.76
N GLY A 727 20.48 -7.42 -13.71
CA GLY A 727 19.47 -7.00 -12.73
C GLY A 727 18.20 -7.85 -12.80
N LEU A 728 17.75 -8.18 -14.03
CA LEU A 728 16.59 -9.07 -14.22
C LEU A 728 16.84 -10.52 -13.77
N ALA A 729 18.10 -11.00 -13.84
CA ALA A 729 18.48 -12.39 -13.55
C ALA A 729 18.87 -12.63 -12.10
N CYS A 730 19.69 -11.76 -11.50
CA CYS A 730 20.35 -12.00 -10.22
C CYS A 730 19.46 -11.71 -9.00
N SER A 731 18.48 -10.81 -9.12
CA SER A 731 17.58 -10.42 -8.03
C SER A 731 16.12 -10.45 -8.46
N PRO A 732 15.54 -11.65 -8.72
CA PRO A 732 14.17 -11.77 -9.23
C PRO A 732 13.13 -11.06 -8.36
N GLN A 733 13.26 -11.17 -7.02
CA GLN A 733 12.32 -10.55 -6.08
C GLN A 733 12.39 -9.02 -6.12
N GLU A 734 13.60 -8.45 -6.16
CA GLU A 734 13.82 -7.00 -6.25
C GLU A 734 13.36 -6.46 -7.61
N ALA A 735 13.70 -7.17 -8.70
CA ALA A 735 13.23 -6.83 -10.04
C ALA A 735 11.70 -6.83 -10.11
N ASN A 736 11.03 -7.86 -9.62
CA ASN A 736 9.58 -7.96 -9.58
C ASN A 736 8.95 -6.87 -8.68
N SER A 737 9.55 -6.59 -7.52
CA SER A 737 9.14 -5.50 -6.64
C SER A 737 9.22 -4.14 -7.35
N THR A 738 10.32 -3.91 -8.06
CA THR A 738 10.52 -2.69 -8.86
C THR A 738 9.50 -2.59 -9.98
N ILE A 739 9.30 -3.65 -10.78
CA ILE A 739 8.29 -3.70 -11.85
C ILE A 739 6.91 -3.35 -11.29
N ARG A 740 6.51 -3.99 -10.20
CA ARG A 740 5.22 -3.73 -9.52
C ARG A 740 5.11 -2.29 -9.02
N SER A 741 6.19 -1.73 -8.49
CA SER A 741 6.18 -0.35 -7.98
C SER A 741 6.02 0.71 -9.07
N TYR A 742 6.44 0.42 -10.31
CA TYR A 742 6.31 1.32 -11.46
C TYR A 742 5.08 1.05 -12.32
N ALA A 743 4.33 -0.02 -12.07
CA ALA A 743 3.11 -0.32 -12.80
C ALA A 743 2.09 0.82 -12.67
N SER A 744 1.49 1.24 -13.78
CA SER A 744 0.44 2.27 -13.80
C SER A 744 -0.92 1.70 -13.40
N ILE A 745 -1.13 0.41 -13.64
CA ILE A 745 -2.40 -0.29 -13.47
C ILE A 745 -2.27 -1.28 -12.32
N VAL A 746 -3.23 -1.24 -11.41
CA VAL A 746 -3.38 -2.19 -10.31
C VAL A 746 -4.72 -2.90 -10.44
N GLY A 747 -4.71 -4.22 -10.32
CA GLY A 747 -5.92 -5.04 -10.31
C GLY A 747 -6.19 -5.68 -8.97
N ALA A 748 -7.44 -5.62 -8.51
CA ALA A 748 -7.87 -6.25 -7.27
C ALA A 748 -9.37 -6.57 -7.30
N THR A 749 -9.83 -7.56 -6.53
CA THR A 749 -11.28 -7.67 -6.30
C THR A 749 -11.77 -6.49 -5.44
N CYS A 750 -13.08 -6.22 -5.47
CA CYS A 750 -13.67 -5.12 -4.70
C CYS A 750 -13.21 -5.11 -3.23
N GLN A 751 -13.21 -6.26 -2.58
CA GLN A 751 -12.75 -6.38 -1.20
C GLN A 751 -11.23 -6.29 -1.05
N GLN A 752 -10.46 -6.86 -1.97
CA GLN A 752 -8.99 -6.83 -1.90
C GLN A 752 -8.40 -5.45 -2.21
N SER A 753 -9.14 -4.58 -2.89
CA SER A 753 -8.73 -3.19 -3.13
C SER A 753 -8.44 -2.42 -1.84
N ALA A 754 -9.13 -2.77 -0.74
CA ALA A 754 -8.91 -2.22 0.60
C ALA A 754 -8.08 -3.16 1.52
N GLY A 755 -7.36 -4.13 0.96
CA GLY A 755 -6.58 -5.12 1.71
C GLY A 755 -5.19 -4.61 2.13
N LYS A 756 -4.55 -5.33 3.08
CA LYS A 756 -3.20 -5.01 3.58
C LYS A 756 -2.14 -4.95 2.45
N GLN A 757 -2.24 -5.84 1.46
CA GLN A 757 -1.31 -5.85 0.32
C GLN A 757 -1.45 -4.59 -0.55
N MET A 758 -2.68 -4.07 -0.72
CA MET A 758 -2.91 -2.82 -1.42
C MET A 758 -2.33 -1.63 -0.65
N SER A 759 -2.54 -1.60 0.67
CA SER A 759 -1.95 -0.56 1.54
C SER A 759 -0.41 -0.59 1.48
N ALA A 760 0.19 -1.79 1.51
CA ALA A 760 1.64 -1.95 1.38
C ALA A 760 2.15 -1.48 0.01
N LEU A 761 1.46 -1.82 -1.08
CA LEU A 761 1.82 -1.40 -2.44
C LEU A 761 1.78 0.14 -2.57
N LYS A 762 0.77 0.78 -2.03
CA LYS A 762 0.61 2.24 -2.09
C LYS A 762 1.57 2.99 -1.15
N ALA A 763 1.90 2.43 0.01
CA ALA A 763 2.87 3.01 0.94
C ALA A 763 4.29 3.00 0.35
N VAL A 764 4.68 1.96 -0.38
CA VAL A 764 5.97 1.90 -1.09
C VAL A 764 6.04 2.94 -2.21
N SER A 765 4.91 3.32 -2.82
CA SER A 765 4.86 4.29 -3.92
C SER A 765 4.71 5.74 -3.49
N SER A 766 4.30 6.03 -2.25
CA SER A 766 4.10 7.40 -1.75
C SER A 766 5.21 7.78 -0.78
N MET A 767 6.01 8.81 -1.11
CA MET A 767 6.92 9.46 -0.14
C MET A 767 6.14 10.26 0.93
N ASP A 768 4.86 10.53 0.71
CA ASP A 768 3.94 11.10 1.69
C ASP A 768 3.30 9.96 2.49
N HIS A 769 3.49 9.96 3.80
CA HIS A 769 2.91 9.02 4.77
C HIS A 769 1.37 9.15 4.89
N ARG A 770 0.64 9.17 3.79
CA ARG A 770 -0.82 9.17 3.80
C ARG A 770 -1.32 7.74 3.96
N GLU A 771 -2.09 7.51 4.99
CA GLU A 771 -2.73 6.21 5.29
C GLU A 771 -3.81 5.79 4.27
N ASP A 772 -4.17 6.66 3.33
CA ASP A 772 -5.31 6.48 2.43
C ASP A 772 -4.92 5.92 1.06
N ILE A 773 -5.62 4.86 0.64
CA ILE A 773 -5.49 4.25 -0.68
C ILE A 773 -6.28 5.08 -1.69
N GLU A 774 -5.61 5.66 -2.68
CA GLU A 774 -6.22 6.53 -3.70
C GLU A 774 -5.75 6.15 -5.11
N PHE A 775 -6.64 6.32 -6.10
CA PHE A 775 -6.37 6.14 -7.52
C PHE A 775 -6.99 7.31 -8.32
N ASP A 776 -6.36 7.74 -9.38
CA ASP A 776 -6.92 8.77 -10.25
C ASP A 776 -8.22 8.28 -10.92
N THR A 777 -8.20 7.04 -11.41
CA THR A 777 -9.36 6.41 -12.05
C THR A 777 -9.60 5.01 -11.48
N VAL A 778 -10.86 4.69 -11.22
CA VAL A 778 -11.31 3.35 -10.84
C VAL A 778 -12.20 2.81 -11.94
N ILE A 779 -11.81 1.65 -12.51
CA ILE A 779 -12.58 0.92 -13.51
C ILE A 779 -13.09 -0.37 -12.86
N ILE A 780 -14.40 -0.59 -12.89
CA ILE A 780 -15.01 -1.78 -12.30
C ILE A 780 -15.67 -2.60 -13.41
N ASP A 781 -15.09 -3.77 -13.69
CA ASP A 781 -15.64 -4.73 -14.64
C ASP A 781 -16.66 -5.63 -13.97
N GLU A 782 -17.63 -6.13 -14.75
CA GLU A 782 -18.78 -6.90 -14.26
C GLU A 782 -19.48 -6.23 -13.08
N ALA A 783 -19.61 -4.90 -13.10
CA ALA A 783 -20.14 -4.09 -11.99
C ALA A 783 -21.56 -4.49 -11.59
N ALA A 784 -22.38 -4.95 -12.54
CA ALA A 784 -23.75 -5.39 -12.28
C ALA A 784 -23.85 -6.70 -11.46
N ARG A 785 -22.77 -7.48 -11.41
CA ARG A 785 -22.69 -8.75 -10.64
C ARG A 785 -22.15 -8.55 -9.23
N ALA A 786 -21.58 -7.38 -8.95
CA ALA A 786 -21.03 -7.07 -7.63
C ALA A 786 -22.15 -6.75 -6.64
N ASN A 787 -21.98 -7.19 -5.37
CA ASN A 787 -22.85 -6.75 -4.30
C ASN A 787 -22.72 -5.21 -4.16
N PRO A 788 -23.84 -4.46 -4.15
CA PRO A 788 -23.81 -3.01 -3.98
C PRO A 788 -23.02 -2.53 -2.75
N LEU A 789 -23.02 -3.32 -1.66
CA LEU A 789 -22.22 -3.00 -0.47
C LEU A 789 -20.73 -3.04 -0.73
N ASP A 790 -20.25 -3.95 -1.59
CA ASP A 790 -18.83 -4.13 -1.88
C ASP A 790 -18.36 -3.21 -3.01
N LEU A 791 -19.29 -2.80 -3.90
CA LEU A 791 -19.00 -1.93 -5.03
C LEU A 791 -18.49 -0.55 -4.59
N LEU A 792 -19.04 -0.02 -3.49
CA LEU A 792 -18.63 1.29 -2.96
C LEU A 792 -17.19 1.28 -2.41
N VAL A 793 -16.64 0.11 -2.06
CA VAL A 793 -15.27 0.01 -1.54
C VAL A 793 -14.24 0.53 -2.56
N PRO A 794 -14.12 -0.03 -3.78
CA PRO A 794 -13.21 0.54 -4.77
C PRO A 794 -13.66 1.92 -5.28
N MET A 795 -14.97 2.21 -5.38
CA MET A 795 -15.45 3.53 -5.83
C MET A 795 -14.98 4.65 -4.91
N SER A 796 -14.93 4.42 -3.59
CA SER A 796 -14.46 5.41 -2.61
C SER A 796 -12.98 5.79 -2.76
N MET A 797 -12.21 5.03 -3.53
CA MET A 797 -10.77 5.26 -3.75
C MET A 797 -10.48 6.15 -4.96
N ALA A 798 -11.47 6.46 -5.77
CA ALA A 798 -11.30 7.31 -6.94
C ALA A 798 -11.03 8.78 -6.54
N ARG A 799 -10.20 9.46 -7.32
CA ARG A 799 -9.94 10.91 -7.19
C ARG A 799 -10.57 11.72 -8.32
N LYS A 800 -10.52 11.19 -9.56
CA LYS A 800 -10.93 11.95 -10.76
C LYS A 800 -12.15 11.36 -11.44
N ARG A 801 -12.25 10.02 -11.55
CA ARG A 801 -13.38 9.39 -12.24
C ARG A 801 -13.60 7.93 -11.85
N ILE A 802 -14.82 7.47 -12.09
CA ILE A 802 -15.25 6.10 -11.90
C ILE A 802 -15.84 5.60 -13.23
N ILE A 803 -15.44 4.41 -13.67
CA ILE A 803 -15.97 3.78 -14.89
C ILE A 803 -16.54 2.42 -14.51
N LEU A 804 -17.86 2.27 -14.64
CA LEU A 804 -18.57 1.03 -14.37
C LEU A 804 -18.82 0.32 -15.71
N VAL A 805 -18.36 -0.91 -15.84
CA VAL A 805 -18.53 -1.72 -17.04
C VAL A 805 -19.30 -3.00 -16.67
N GLY A 806 -20.32 -3.36 -17.41
CA GLY A 806 -21.06 -4.57 -17.11
C GLY A 806 -22.30 -4.77 -17.99
N ASP A 807 -23.10 -5.74 -17.59
CA ASP A 807 -24.39 -6.05 -18.21
C ASP A 807 -25.45 -6.18 -17.11
N HIS A 808 -26.31 -5.18 -17.00
CA HIS A 808 -27.39 -5.13 -15.98
C HIS A 808 -28.47 -6.20 -16.18
N ARG A 809 -28.45 -6.95 -17.31
CA ARG A 809 -29.38 -8.05 -17.58
C ARG A 809 -28.83 -9.43 -17.16
N GLN A 810 -27.55 -9.49 -16.74
CA GLN A 810 -27.00 -10.70 -16.15
C GLN A 810 -27.36 -10.74 -14.66
N LEU A 811 -27.67 -11.93 -14.18
CA LEU A 811 -27.92 -12.18 -12.76
C LEU A 811 -26.63 -11.97 -11.96
N PRO A 812 -26.73 -11.47 -10.71
CA PRO A 812 -25.58 -11.34 -9.79
C PRO A 812 -24.87 -12.65 -9.51
#